data_963cc73ab4cd6feac56ef49cc6305046
#
_entry.id   963cc73ab4cd6feac56ef49cc6305046
#
_cell.length_a   1.000
_cell.length_b   1.000
_cell.length_c   1.000
_cell.angle_alpha   90.00
_cell.angle_beta   90.00
_cell.angle_gamma   90.00
#
_symmetry.space_group_name_H-M   'P 1'
#
loop_
_entity.id
_entity.type
_entity.pdbx_description
1 polymer ?
#
loop_
_entity_poly.entity_id
_entity_poly.type
_entity_poly.pdbx_seq_one_letter_code
_entity_poly.pdbx_strand_id
1 'polypeptide(L)'
;MKRFALLLSLLTGLASCDKNEISYQPQDGYTLVCQTKGPTLGYTSAPIITVDGYAFKDLSRDGVLDIYEDWRKDAKTRAADLASKLTLEEICGLMLYSSAVDANTTELTAAQKSLLAEDHIRHMLIRNVETPAIGAAWSNSVQAFCEAARLGIPSNNSSDPRNYTNGTANVNNYKPEPDGEYDPSGESNISKWPREMGLAATFDMDVIRKHGEIASAEYRALGITTALSPQADMASDPRWRRFYGTFSEDPILCRDIARTYCEAFQTTPGSKTGWGDQSVNCMVKHWPGGGTGEGGRDAHFGTGKYAVYPGDNFAQGLIPFTEGAFNLPGKTKMASAVMPYYTISYGQDPSGENVGNGFSKYIIQDLLRDKYNYEGVVCTDWGIVGEYTVPWEHKGTPWGVEGLTLAEKRLKCFEAGVDQLGGAKDNEISIAAYELWAQKYGEDSARERFELSARRILVNIFNVGVFENPYVSPEKATEIVGCKEFVAAGYDAQLKSIVMLKNTGGALPVTKRLKVYEPLRHVPAGLSHWQKPTPEYDEYPISKELLGRYYDVVDSPAEADFAIVSIKSPVGHWGYVQPNADYPEGHYNPISLQWGPYSASTAREHSIAGGDPKESSANRSYRGFEEISSNATDAILVKDTKLAMGDKPVIVTVATERPFVPAEIEPWADALLVFCGVSNNALLDIISGVAEPYGLLPCQLPANMETVEAQCEDVPRDMQCYKDSEGNTYDFAFGLNWKGVINDSRVKLYR
;
A
#
# COMPACT_ATOMS: atom_id res chain seq x y z
N MET A 1 -50.64 -21.42 17.91
CA MET A 1 -50.54 -22.33 19.07
C MET A 1 -50.38 -23.76 18.55
N LYS A 2 -49.19 -24.30 18.57
CA LYS A 2 -48.86 -25.73 18.62
C LYS A 2 -47.48 -25.87 19.22
N ARG A 3 -47.43 -26.34 20.45
CA ARG A 3 -46.23 -26.63 21.22
C ARG A 3 -45.62 -27.92 20.69
N PHE A 4 -44.32 -27.94 20.38
CA PHE A 4 -43.55 -29.19 20.25
C PHE A 4 -42.74 -29.40 21.52
N ALA A 5 -42.98 -30.52 22.14
CA ALA A 5 -42.31 -30.95 23.35
C ALA A 5 -40.92 -31.49 23.01
N LEU A 6 -39.89 -30.98 23.71
CA LEU A 6 -38.52 -31.49 23.66
C LEU A 6 -38.42 -32.70 24.63
N LEU A 7 -38.12 -33.88 24.12
CA LEU A 7 -37.74 -35.02 24.93
C LEU A 7 -36.29 -34.82 25.42
N LEU A 8 -36.14 -34.70 26.73
CA LEU A 8 -34.85 -34.69 27.41
C LEU A 8 -34.44 -36.16 27.65
N SER A 9 -33.51 -36.69 26.88
CA SER A 9 -32.84 -37.96 27.22
C SER A 9 -31.60 -37.63 28.07
N LEU A 10 -31.69 -37.93 29.38
CA LEU A 10 -30.51 -38.02 30.25
C LEU A 10 -29.66 -39.22 29.79
N LEU A 11 -28.53 -38.97 29.19
CA LEU A 11 -27.43 -39.93 29.09
C LEU A 11 -26.40 -39.55 30.16
N THR A 12 -26.31 -40.40 31.19
CA THR A 12 -25.19 -40.43 32.12
C THR A 12 -23.93 -40.80 31.36
N GLY A 13 -23.16 -39.84 30.92
CA GLY A 13 -21.86 -40.06 30.32
C GLY A 13 -20.80 -40.26 31.38
N LEU A 14 -20.23 -41.42 31.44
CA LEU A 14 -18.97 -41.78 32.07
C LEU A 14 -17.91 -40.76 31.66
N ALA A 15 -17.07 -40.34 32.58
CA ALA A 15 -15.88 -39.54 32.34
C ALA A 15 -15.00 -40.24 31.29
N SER A 16 -15.15 -39.85 30.02
CA SER A 16 -14.26 -40.21 28.94
C SER A 16 -12.95 -39.44 29.23
N CYS A 17 -11.87 -40.16 29.40
CA CYS A 17 -10.52 -39.59 29.30
C CYS A 17 -10.45 -38.73 28.04
N ASP A 18 -10.17 -37.47 28.21
CA ASP A 18 -10.09 -36.43 27.22
C ASP A 18 -8.83 -36.63 26.31
N LYS A 19 -8.88 -37.73 25.53
CA LYS A 19 -7.82 -38.09 24.59
C LYS A 19 -7.87 -37.17 23.38
N ASN A 20 -6.69 -36.72 22.93
CA ASN A 20 -6.57 -36.06 21.64
C ASN A 20 -6.85 -37.04 20.51
N GLU A 21 -7.89 -36.83 19.73
CA GLU A 21 -8.22 -37.65 18.55
C GLU A 21 -7.52 -37.05 17.35
N ILE A 22 -6.77 -37.87 16.62
CA ILE A 22 -6.00 -37.48 15.42
C ILE A 22 -6.62 -38.20 14.23
N SER A 23 -6.93 -37.42 13.17
CA SER A 23 -7.46 -37.94 11.90
C SER A 23 -6.72 -37.32 10.72
N TYR A 24 -6.65 -38.06 9.61
CA TYR A 24 -5.99 -37.68 8.40
C TYR A 24 -7.02 -37.39 7.31
N GLN A 25 -6.96 -36.25 6.67
CA GLN A 25 -7.89 -35.83 5.63
C GLN A 25 -7.09 -35.49 4.36
N PRO A 26 -7.02 -36.42 3.39
CA PRO A 26 -6.40 -36.14 2.09
C PRO A 26 -7.10 -34.98 1.38
N GLN A 27 -6.33 -34.10 0.81
CA GLN A 27 -6.73 -32.99 -0.06
C GLN A 27 -6.05 -33.15 -1.43
N ASP A 28 -6.38 -32.30 -2.39
CA ASP A 28 -5.67 -32.29 -3.66
C ASP A 28 -4.24 -31.76 -3.48
N GLY A 29 -3.27 -32.67 -3.61
CA GLY A 29 -1.84 -32.36 -3.51
C GLY A 29 -1.25 -32.25 -2.10
N TYR A 30 -2.04 -32.35 -1.01
CA TYR A 30 -1.54 -32.35 0.37
C TYR A 30 -2.47 -33.12 1.33
N THR A 31 -2.05 -33.32 2.57
CA THR A 31 -2.88 -33.98 3.60
C THR A 31 -2.99 -33.09 4.84
N LEU A 32 -4.20 -33.00 5.39
CA LEU A 32 -4.44 -32.37 6.69
C LEU A 32 -4.42 -33.41 7.79
N VAL A 33 -3.75 -33.11 8.90
CA VAL A 33 -3.83 -33.82 10.16
C VAL A 33 -4.66 -33.01 11.12
N CYS A 34 -5.90 -33.41 11.32
CA CYS A 34 -6.80 -32.74 12.27
C CYS A 34 -6.67 -33.42 13.63
N GLN A 35 -6.57 -32.64 14.68
CA GLN A 35 -6.50 -33.11 16.05
C GLN A 35 -7.43 -32.26 16.95
N THR A 36 -8.09 -32.93 17.93
CA THR A 36 -9.07 -32.26 18.80
C THR A 36 -8.42 -31.25 19.76
N LYS A 37 -7.14 -31.44 20.06
CA LYS A 37 -6.33 -30.57 20.90
C LYS A 37 -5.05 -30.19 20.16
N GLY A 38 -5.02 -29.00 19.60
CA GLY A 38 -3.90 -28.47 18.85
C GLY A 38 -4.29 -27.94 17.47
N PRO A 39 -3.34 -27.42 16.70
CA PRO A 39 -3.60 -26.91 15.36
C PRO A 39 -3.84 -28.03 14.36
N THR A 40 -4.54 -27.73 13.28
CA THR A 40 -4.52 -28.56 12.08
C THR A 40 -3.17 -28.45 11.42
N LEU A 41 -2.54 -29.59 11.08
CA LEU A 41 -1.26 -29.62 10.37
C LEU A 41 -1.50 -29.94 8.89
N GLY A 42 -0.85 -29.19 8.01
CA GLY A 42 -0.85 -29.49 6.58
C GLY A 42 0.55 -29.95 6.15
N TYR A 43 0.62 -31.02 5.35
CA TYR A 43 1.88 -31.57 4.88
C TYR A 43 1.77 -32.25 3.51
N THR A 44 2.90 -32.33 2.81
CA THR A 44 3.06 -33.10 1.57
C THR A 44 4.08 -34.22 1.75
N SER A 45 5.24 -33.90 2.28
CA SER A 45 6.39 -34.81 2.37
C SER A 45 6.99 -34.95 3.76
N ALA A 46 6.69 -34.01 4.68
CA ALA A 46 7.18 -34.09 6.06
C ALA A 46 6.61 -35.31 6.79
N PRO A 47 7.43 -36.11 7.50
CA PRO A 47 6.89 -37.14 8.39
C PRO A 47 6.01 -36.52 9.49
N ILE A 48 5.01 -37.28 9.93
CA ILE A 48 4.21 -36.92 11.10
C ILE A 48 4.60 -37.81 12.25
N ILE A 49 5.04 -37.21 13.36
CA ILE A 49 5.39 -37.90 14.61
C ILE A 49 4.35 -37.58 15.67
N THR A 50 4.20 -38.55 16.61
CA THR A 50 3.28 -38.40 17.74
C THR A 50 4.09 -38.35 19.04
N VAL A 51 3.98 -37.25 19.79
CA VAL A 51 4.62 -37.06 21.09
C VAL A 51 3.57 -36.63 22.11
N ASP A 52 3.53 -37.27 23.26
CA ASP A 52 2.54 -37.00 24.33
C ASP A 52 1.06 -37.09 23.86
N GLY A 53 0.80 -37.86 22.80
CA GLY A 53 -0.53 -37.99 22.20
C GLY A 53 -0.92 -36.85 21.25
N TYR A 54 0.00 -35.96 20.86
CA TYR A 54 -0.19 -34.89 19.88
C TYR A 54 0.61 -35.19 18.61
N ALA A 55 0.06 -34.78 17.48
CA ALA A 55 0.72 -34.83 16.18
C ALA A 55 1.60 -33.60 15.94
N PHE A 56 2.77 -33.81 15.36
CA PHE A 56 3.74 -32.79 14.95
C PHE A 56 4.31 -33.14 13.58
N LYS A 57 4.74 -32.13 12.83
CA LYS A 57 5.55 -32.31 11.62
C LYS A 57 7.03 -32.45 12.02
N ASP A 58 7.67 -33.52 11.61
CA ASP A 58 9.11 -33.72 11.69
C ASP A 58 9.76 -33.11 10.44
N LEU A 59 10.00 -31.79 10.51
CA LEU A 59 10.55 -31.01 9.39
C LEU A 59 12.05 -31.20 9.21
N SER A 60 12.74 -31.54 10.30
CA SER A 60 14.17 -31.91 10.31
C SER A 60 14.40 -33.32 9.77
N ARG A 61 13.37 -34.18 9.76
CA ARG A 61 13.37 -35.59 9.30
C ARG A 61 14.33 -36.48 10.10
N ASP A 62 14.55 -36.19 11.37
CA ASP A 62 15.44 -36.99 12.26
C ASP A 62 14.67 -37.91 13.22
N GLY A 63 13.34 -37.85 13.22
CA GLY A 63 12.46 -38.67 14.05
C GLY A 63 12.33 -38.17 15.49
N VAL A 64 12.86 -36.98 15.80
CA VAL A 64 12.82 -36.36 17.14
C VAL A 64 12.03 -35.06 17.04
N LEU A 65 11.24 -34.74 18.05
CA LEU A 65 10.54 -33.45 18.10
C LEU A 65 11.51 -32.34 18.52
N ASP A 66 11.92 -31.53 17.58
CA ASP A 66 12.70 -30.33 17.82
C ASP A 66 11.88 -29.22 18.47
N ILE A 67 12.52 -28.26 19.13
CA ILE A 67 11.84 -27.12 19.77
C ILE A 67 11.09 -26.29 18.73
N TYR A 68 11.66 -26.08 17.54
CA TYR A 68 11.01 -25.29 16.50
C TYR A 68 9.78 -25.97 15.87
N GLU A 69 9.70 -27.31 15.93
CA GLU A 69 8.59 -28.12 15.45
C GLU A 69 7.44 -28.20 16.46
N ASP A 70 7.76 -27.97 17.75
CA ASP A 70 6.78 -28.05 18.84
C ASP A 70 5.88 -26.80 18.85
N TRP A 71 4.73 -26.89 18.19
CA TRP A 71 3.73 -25.83 18.11
C TRP A 71 3.15 -25.40 19.49
N ARG A 72 3.42 -26.12 20.57
CA ARG A 72 3.06 -25.72 21.94
C ARG A 72 3.97 -24.63 22.51
N LYS A 73 5.12 -24.38 21.87
CA LYS A 73 6.08 -23.31 22.22
C LYS A 73 5.71 -22.02 21.53
N ASP A 74 6.08 -20.90 22.13
CA ASP A 74 5.89 -19.58 21.53
C ASP A 74 6.81 -19.33 20.33
N ALA A 75 6.41 -18.40 19.47
CA ALA A 75 7.11 -18.10 18.22
C ALA A 75 8.57 -17.65 18.43
N LYS A 76 8.87 -16.89 19.49
CA LYS A 76 10.23 -16.41 19.77
C LYS A 76 11.14 -17.57 20.17
N THR A 77 10.65 -18.48 21.01
CA THR A 77 11.39 -19.70 21.42
C THR A 77 11.67 -20.61 20.21
N ARG A 78 10.68 -20.84 19.36
CA ARG A 78 10.82 -21.64 18.13
C ARG A 78 11.79 -21.01 17.14
N ALA A 79 11.68 -19.71 16.93
CA ALA A 79 12.56 -18.95 16.03
C ALA A 79 14.03 -18.96 16.50
N ALA A 80 14.29 -18.89 17.81
CA ALA A 80 15.63 -18.96 18.36
C ALA A 80 16.27 -20.34 18.15
N ASP A 81 15.52 -21.42 18.37
CA ASP A 81 15.99 -22.78 18.14
C ASP A 81 16.31 -23.00 16.65
N LEU A 82 15.36 -22.65 15.76
CA LEU A 82 15.54 -22.83 14.32
C LEU A 82 16.73 -22.01 13.79
N ALA A 83 16.85 -20.74 14.17
CA ALA A 83 17.93 -19.88 13.71
C ALA A 83 19.31 -20.45 14.06
N SER A 84 19.47 -21.08 15.24
CA SER A 84 20.73 -21.71 15.67
C SER A 84 21.14 -22.92 14.82
N LYS A 85 20.17 -23.56 14.12
CA LYS A 85 20.39 -24.75 13.28
C LYS A 85 20.67 -24.37 11.81
N LEU A 86 20.49 -23.10 11.41
CA LEU A 86 20.67 -22.65 10.04
C LEU A 86 22.14 -22.56 9.63
N THR A 87 22.43 -22.93 8.40
CA THR A 87 23.72 -22.60 7.76
C THR A 87 23.79 -21.11 7.45
N LEU A 88 24.98 -20.61 7.09
CA LEU A 88 25.15 -19.22 6.72
C LEU A 88 24.32 -18.88 5.45
N GLU A 89 24.29 -19.78 4.48
CA GLU A 89 23.52 -19.63 3.24
C GLU A 89 22.01 -19.53 3.53
N GLU A 90 21.50 -20.34 4.43
CA GLU A 90 20.08 -20.30 4.82
C GLU A 90 19.72 -19.03 5.58
N ILE A 91 20.61 -18.54 6.46
CA ILE A 91 20.42 -17.26 7.14
C ILE A 91 20.41 -16.11 6.12
N CYS A 92 21.42 -16.05 5.25
CA CYS A 92 21.51 -15.03 4.21
C CYS A 92 20.31 -15.06 3.27
N GLY A 93 19.80 -16.25 2.92
CA GLY A 93 18.61 -16.43 2.11
C GLY A 93 17.33 -15.92 2.76
N LEU A 94 17.14 -16.14 4.08
CA LEU A 94 16.03 -15.54 4.83
C LEU A 94 16.10 -14.00 4.83
N MET A 95 17.30 -13.42 4.82
CA MET A 95 17.51 -11.98 4.79
C MET A 95 17.28 -11.37 3.39
N LEU A 96 16.92 -12.18 2.39
CA LEU A 96 16.56 -11.74 1.04
C LEU A 96 15.05 -11.77 0.83
N TYR A 97 14.57 -10.83 0.04
CA TYR A 97 13.18 -10.76 -0.41
C TYR A 97 13.14 -10.67 -1.93
N SER A 98 12.36 -11.52 -2.61
CA SER A 98 12.38 -11.56 -4.06
C SER A 98 11.90 -10.25 -4.70
N SER A 99 12.37 -9.99 -5.91
CA SER A 99 11.65 -9.12 -6.83
C SER A 99 10.29 -9.74 -7.17
N ALA A 100 9.42 -8.98 -7.82
CA ALA A 100 8.07 -9.43 -8.14
C ALA A 100 8.06 -10.68 -9.02
N VAL A 101 7.26 -11.67 -8.63
CA VAL A 101 7.00 -12.91 -9.36
C VAL A 101 5.53 -13.01 -9.74
N ASP A 102 5.23 -13.80 -10.76
CA ASP A 102 3.86 -14.05 -11.22
C ASP A 102 3.39 -15.45 -10.80
N ALA A 103 2.15 -15.55 -10.33
CA ALA A 103 1.44 -16.78 -9.97
C ALA A 103 0.37 -17.11 -11.03
N ASN A 104 0.80 -17.20 -12.31
CA ASN A 104 -0.08 -17.38 -13.47
C ASN A 104 -0.24 -18.84 -13.90
N THR A 105 0.44 -19.77 -13.21
CA THR A 105 0.36 -21.22 -13.41
C THR A 105 0.41 -21.92 -12.09
N THR A 106 -0.04 -23.16 -12.04
CA THR A 106 0.01 -23.98 -10.81
C THR A 106 1.42 -24.48 -10.47
N GLU A 107 2.32 -24.50 -11.44
CA GLU A 107 3.69 -24.99 -11.27
C GLU A 107 4.69 -23.84 -11.17
N LEU A 108 5.78 -24.08 -10.45
CA LEU A 108 6.88 -23.15 -10.32
C LEU A 108 7.75 -23.14 -11.59
N THR A 109 8.08 -21.95 -12.07
CA THR A 109 9.07 -21.75 -13.13
C THR A 109 10.48 -22.14 -12.65
N ALA A 110 11.40 -22.37 -13.58
CA ALA A 110 12.80 -22.64 -13.24
C ALA A 110 13.44 -21.49 -12.42
N ALA A 111 13.12 -20.25 -12.77
CA ALA A 111 13.62 -19.08 -12.04
C ALA A 111 13.08 -19.02 -10.60
N GLN A 112 11.80 -19.33 -10.37
CA GLN A 112 11.22 -19.38 -9.03
C GLN A 112 11.83 -20.51 -8.19
N LYS A 113 12.10 -21.68 -8.81
CA LYS A 113 12.80 -22.78 -8.13
C LYS A 113 14.23 -22.40 -7.73
N SER A 114 14.95 -21.66 -8.60
CA SER A 114 16.30 -21.17 -8.31
C SER A 114 16.30 -20.21 -7.09
N LEU A 115 15.36 -19.26 -7.01
CA LEU A 115 15.20 -18.37 -5.85
C LEU A 115 15.03 -19.16 -4.54
N LEU A 116 14.27 -20.26 -4.56
CA LEU A 116 14.00 -21.08 -3.38
C LEU A 116 15.15 -22.02 -3.00
N ALA A 117 15.82 -22.60 -4.01
CA ALA A 117 16.84 -23.64 -3.83
C ALA A 117 18.26 -23.08 -3.72
N GLU A 118 18.63 -22.11 -4.58
CA GLU A 118 19.99 -21.58 -4.67
C GLU A 118 20.17 -20.35 -3.81
N ASP A 119 19.20 -19.41 -3.88
CA ASP A 119 19.22 -18.20 -3.03
C ASP A 119 18.63 -18.42 -1.64
N HIS A 120 18.01 -19.55 -1.35
CA HIS A 120 17.32 -19.89 -0.09
C HIS A 120 16.25 -18.87 0.34
N ILE A 121 15.66 -18.12 -0.61
CA ILE A 121 14.63 -17.11 -0.34
C ILE A 121 13.37 -17.79 0.21
N ARG A 122 12.76 -17.19 1.25
CA ARG A 122 11.49 -17.62 1.84
C ARG A 122 10.44 -16.51 1.85
N HIS A 123 10.67 -15.44 1.08
CA HIS A 123 9.76 -14.31 0.92
C HIS A 123 9.58 -14.00 -0.56
N MET A 124 8.42 -14.38 -1.12
CA MET A 124 8.09 -14.19 -2.52
C MET A 124 7.11 -13.01 -2.66
N LEU A 125 7.49 -11.98 -3.42
CA LEU A 125 6.58 -10.87 -3.76
C LEU A 125 5.73 -11.24 -4.96
N ILE A 126 4.45 -11.50 -4.77
CA ILE A 126 3.51 -11.84 -5.83
C ILE A 126 2.99 -10.55 -6.48
N ARG A 127 3.10 -10.45 -7.81
CA ARG A 127 2.57 -9.33 -8.60
C ARG A 127 1.25 -9.66 -9.28
N ASN A 128 1.22 -10.74 -10.03
CA ASN A 128 0.06 -11.14 -10.82
C ASN A 128 -0.40 -12.53 -10.41
N VAL A 129 -1.72 -12.70 -10.40
CA VAL A 129 -2.41 -13.98 -10.18
C VAL A 129 -3.43 -14.15 -11.28
N GLU A 130 -3.42 -15.28 -11.97
CA GLU A 130 -4.33 -15.53 -13.11
C GLU A 130 -5.79 -15.69 -12.65
N THR A 131 -6.01 -16.54 -11.67
CA THR A 131 -7.29 -16.75 -11.00
C THR A 131 -7.07 -17.11 -9.54
N PRO A 132 -8.07 -16.96 -8.65
CA PRO A 132 -7.93 -17.38 -7.25
C PRO A 132 -7.48 -18.83 -7.07
N ALA A 133 -8.04 -19.74 -7.84
CA ALA A 133 -7.68 -21.15 -7.80
C ALA A 133 -6.23 -21.39 -8.23
N ILE A 134 -5.77 -20.74 -9.31
CA ILE A 134 -4.38 -20.85 -9.80
C ILE A 134 -3.42 -20.26 -8.76
N GLY A 135 -3.73 -19.09 -8.19
CA GLY A 135 -2.91 -18.46 -7.17
C GLY A 135 -2.74 -19.33 -5.92
N ALA A 136 -3.83 -19.92 -5.44
CA ALA A 136 -3.81 -20.85 -4.31
C ALA A 136 -2.99 -22.12 -4.63
N ALA A 137 -3.19 -22.72 -5.79
CA ALA A 137 -2.43 -23.91 -6.22
C ALA A 137 -0.93 -23.60 -6.42
N TRP A 138 -0.61 -22.42 -6.98
CA TRP A 138 0.79 -21.95 -7.09
C TRP A 138 1.42 -21.78 -5.71
N SER A 139 0.70 -21.17 -4.75
CA SER A 139 1.18 -21.04 -3.37
C SER A 139 1.45 -22.41 -2.75
N ASN A 140 0.54 -23.40 -2.94
CA ASN A 140 0.76 -24.75 -2.47
C ASN A 140 2.03 -25.39 -3.07
N SER A 141 2.33 -25.13 -4.35
CA SER A 141 3.55 -25.60 -5.00
C SER A 141 4.81 -24.98 -4.41
N VAL A 142 4.78 -23.68 -4.05
CA VAL A 142 5.86 -23.02 -3.31
C VAL A 142 6.07 -23.68 -1.96
N GLN A 143 4.98 -23.92 -1.22
CA GLN A 143 5.05 -24.50 0.13
C GLN A 143 5.55 -25.94 0.11
N ALA A 144 5.08 -26.75 -0.84
CA ALA A 144 5.55 -28.13 -1.01
C ALA A 144 7.07 -28.18 -1.32
N PHE A 145 7.54 -27.27 -2.18
CA PHE A 145 8.97 -27.14 -2.47
C PHE A 145 9.77 -26.75 -1.24
N CYS A 146 9.28 -25.81 -0.45
CA CYS A 146 9.93 -25.38 0.80
C CYS A 146 9.92 -26.47 1.86
N GLU A 147 8.81 -27.23 2.01
CA GLU A 147 8.70 -28.34 2.97
C GLU A 147 9.67 -29.46 2.68
N ALA A 148 9.96 -29.72 1.38
CA ALA A 148 10.92 -30.74 0.98
C ALA A 148 12.38 -30.35 1.23
N ALA A 149 12.68 -29.08 1.48
CA ALA A 149 14.02 -28.60 1.78
C ALA A 149 14.45 -28.94 3.22
N ARG A 150 15.74 -28.83 3.50
CA ARG A 150 16.27 -29.00 4.86
C ARG A 150 15.54 -28.07 5.84
N LEU A 151 15.12 -28.56 6.99
CA LEU A 151 14.38 -27.86 8.04
C LEU A 151 12.98 -27.36 7.64
N GLY A 152 12.51 -27.59 6.41
CA GLY A 152 11.14 -27.36 5.97
C GLY A 152 10.57 -25.96 6.22
N ILE A 153 11.39 -24.90 6.14
CA ILE A 153 10.97 -23.52 6.40
C ILE A 153 9.99 -23.06 5.35
N PRO A 154 8.73 -22.75 5.70
CA PRO A 154 7.70 -22.32 4.73
C PRO A 154 8.01 -20.96 4.14
N SER A 155 7.48 -20.69 2.95
CA SER A 155 7.50 -19.36 2.35
C SER A 155 6.46 -18.45 2.99
N ASN A 156 6.85 -17.20 3.27
CA ASN A 156 5.98 -16.12 3.71
C ASN A 156 5.67 -15.22 2.50
N ASN A 157 4.73 -15.67 1.68
CA ASN A 157 4.37 -14.97 0.45
C ASN A 157 3.73 -13.61 0.74
N SER A 158 4.02 -12.64 -0.09
CA SER A 158 3.55 -11.27 0.08
C SER A 158 2.96 -10.64 -1.17
N SER A 159 2.25 -9.55 -0.99
CA SER A 159 1.89 -8.61 -2.04
C SER A 159 1.77 -7.21 -1.47
N ASP A 160 1.93 -6.20 -2.33
CA ASP A 160 1.38 -4.87 -2.03
C ASP A 160 -0.15 -4.96 -2.02
N PRO A 161 -0.85 -4.24 -1.13
CA PRO A 161 -2.31 -4.22 -1.16
C PRO A 161 -2.82 -3.60 -2.44
N ARG A 162 -3.75 -4.31 -3.08
CA ARG A 162 -4.28 -3.92 -4.40
C ARG A 162 -5.80 -4.04 -4.46
N ASN A 163 -6.45 -4.13 -3.30
CA ASN A 163 -7.89 -4.18 -3.16
C ASN A 163 -8.50 -2.80 -3.43
N TYR A 164 -8.29 -2.22 -4.62
CA TYR A 164 -8.86 -0.93 -4.97
C TYR A 164 -9.27 -0.85 -6.45
N THR A 165 -10.24 0.00 -6.72
CA THR A 165 -10.77 0.29 -8.05
C THR A 165 -9.70 0.95 -8.92
N ASN A 166 -9.66 0.61 -10.20
CA ASN A 166 -8.69 1.10 -11.19
C ASN A 166 -7.23 0.74 -10.86
N GLY A 167 -7.01 -0.30 -10.06
CA GLY A 167 -5.68 -0.85 -9.84
C GLY A 167 -5.11 -1.44 -11.11
N THR A 168 -3.95 -0.94 -11.55
CA THR A 168 -3.21 -1.54 -12.68
C THR A 168 -2.67 -2.91 -12.29
N ALA A 169 -2.70 -3.83 -13.25
CA ALA A 169 -2.17 -5.19 -13.25
C ALA A 169 -1.39 -5.60 -11.99
N ASN A 170 -2.01 -6.37 -11.14
CA ASN A 170 -1.43 -6.90 -9.91
C ASN A 170 -2.11 -8.20 -9.56
N VAL A 171 -1.74 -8.80 -8.44
CA VAL A 171 -2.42 -9.94 -7.82
C VAL A 171 -3.94 -9.85 -7.85
N ASN A 172 -4.48 -8.70 -8.11
CA ASN A 172 -5.81 -8.32 -7.77
C ASN A 172 -6.66 -7.97 -8.99
N ASN A 173 -6.09 -8.09 -10.18
CA ASN A 173 -6.77 -7.84 -11.44
C ASN A 173 -6.77 -9.10 -12.28
N TYR A 174 -7.55 -10.08 -11.88
CA TYR A 174 -7.74 -11.30 -12.67
C TYR A 174 -8.40 -11.01 -14.01
N LYS A 175 -9.32 -10.06 -14.00
CA LYS A 175 -9.91 -9.49 -15.20
C LYS A 175 -10.01 -7.97 -14.98
N PRO A 176 -9.48 -7.14 -15.89
CA PRO A 176 -9.77 -5.71 -15.84
C PRO A 176 -11.28 -5.54 -15.92
N GLU A 177 -11.85 -4.77 -15.00
CA GLU A 177 -13.23 -4.33 -15.12
C GLU A 177 -13.31 -3.46 -16.37
N PRO A 178 -14.28 -3.72 -17.27
CA PRO A 178 -14.46 -2.84 -18.42
C PRO A 178 -14.76 -1.42 -17.92
N ASP A 179 -13.91 -0.48 -18.30
CA ASP A 179 -14.12 0.97 -18.10
C ASP A 179 -14.44 1.43 -16.66
N GLY A 180 -13.94 0.72 -15.64
CA GLY A 180 -14.16 1.08 -14.24
C GLY A 180 -15.60 0.86 -13.75
N GLU A 181 -16.35 0.02 -14.41
CA GLU A 181 -17.70 -0.36 -13.98
C GLU A 181 -17.65 -1.33 -12.80
N TYR A 182 -18.59 -1.18 -11.88
CA TYR A 182 -18.80 -2.10 -10.78
C TYR A 182 -19.38 -3.43 -11.30
N ASP A 183 -18.70 -4.54 -11.05
CA ASP A 183 -19.23 -5.86 -11.33
C ASP A 183 -19.95 -6.43 -10.08
N PRO A 184 -21.28 -6.44 -10.08
CA PRO A 184 -22.06 -6.94 -8.95
C PRO A 184 -21.96 -8.48 -8.80
N SER A 185 -21.43 -9.19 -9.80
CA SER A 185 -21.25 -10.64 -9.70
C SER A 185 -20.07 -11.01 -8.82
N GLY A 186 -19.07 -10.13 -8.72
CA GLY A 186 -17.83 -10.37 -7.99
C GLY A 186 -16.97 -11.50 -8.57
N GLU A 187 -17.38 -12.08 -9.69
CA GLU A 187 -16.70 -13.23 -10.27
C GLU A 187 -15.31 -12.85 -10.77
N SER A 188 -14.31 -13.58 -10.31
CA SER A 188 -12.93 -13.54 -10.78
C SER A 188 -12.08 -12.34 -10.34
N ASN A 189 -12.60 -11.39 -9.57
CA ASN A 189 -11.83 -10.24 -9.09
C ASN A 189 -11.78 -10.20 -7.55
N ILE A 190 -10.66 -9.74 -7.01
CA ILE A 190 -10.56 -9.39 -5.60
C ILE A 190 -11.51 -8.20 -5.32
N SER A 191 -12.00 -8.07 -4.08
CA SER A 191 -12.90 -6.96 -3.71
C SER A 191 -12.26 -5.60 -4.01
N LYS A 192 -13.07 -4.66 -4.51
CA LYS A 192 -12.62 -3.34 -4.96
C LYS A 192 -13.04 -2.26 -3.97
N TRP A 193 -12.05 -1.60 -3.43
CA TRP A 193 -12.18 -0.52 -2.45
C TRP A 193 -11.70 0.81 -3.06
N PRO A 194 -12.03 1.97 -2.46
CA PRO A 194 -11.33 3.20 -2.76
C PRO A 194 -9.83 3.04 -2.56
N ARG A 195 -9.02 3.84 -3.25
CA ARG A 195 -7.59 3.92 -2.94
C ARG A 195 -7.38 4.47 -1.53
N GLU A 196 -6.17 4.39 -1.03
CA GLU A 196 -5.82 4.74 0.35
C GLU A 196 -6.28 6.16 0.73
N MET A 197 -6.05 7.16 -0.14
CA MET A 197 -6.57 8.52 0.04
C MET A 197 -8.10 8.57 0.04
N GLY A 198 -8.77 7.74 -0.79
CA GLY A 198 -10.23 7.59 -0.79
C GLY A 198 -10.74 6.91 0.46
N LEU A 199 -10.06 5.87 0.97
CA LEU A 199 -10.38 5.28 2.27
C LEU A 199 -10.30 6.32 3.39
N ALA A 200 -9.26 7.15 3.39
CA ALA A 200 -9.10 8.24 4.35
C ALA A 200 -10.22 9.29 4.25
N ALA A 201 -10.71 9.58 3.05
CA ALA A 201 -11.83 10.50 2.83
C ALA A 201 -13.14 10.06 3.53
N THR A 202 -13.26 8.80 3.93
CA THR A 202 -14.39 8.35 4.75
C THR A 202 -14.32 8.87 6.19
N PHE A 203 -13.12 9.14 6.74
CA PHE A 203 -12.89 9.46 8.16
C PHE A 203 -13.55 8.45 9.11
N ASP A 204 -13.76 7.22 8.66
CA ASP A 204 -14.54 6.19 9.34
C ASP A 204 -13.67 4.95 9.62
N MET A 205 -13.29 4.78 10.87
CA MET A 205 -12.41 3.68 11.28
C MET A 205 -13.10 2.30 11.16
N ASP A 206 -14.42 2.23 11.12
CA ASP A 206 -15.13 0.97 10.89
C ASP A 206 -15.02 0.54 9.42
N VAL A 207 -15.01 1.50 8.48
CA VAL A 207 -14.68 1.22 7.06
C VAL A 207 -13.26 0.70 6.92
N ILE A 208 -12.28 1.33 7.60
CA ILE A 208 -10.88 0.90 7.58
C ILE A 208 -10.72 -0.50 8.17
N ARG A 209 -11.38 -0.78 9.29
CA ARG A 209 -11.39 -2.11 9.91
C ARG A 209 -11.96 -3.17 8.98
N LYS A 210 -13.13 -2.88 8.38
CA LYS A 210 -13.80 -3.80 7.47
C LYS A 210 -12.94 -4.08 6.21
N HIS A 211 -12.29 -3.05 5.66
CA HIS A 211 -11.30 -3.20 4.59
C HIS A 211 -10.18 -4.18 5.01
N GLY A 212 -9.55 -3.96 6.17
CA GLY A 212 -8.45 -4.80 6.63
C GLY A 212 -8.87 -6.25 6.86
N GLU A 213 -10.04 -6.50 7.48
CA GLU A 213 -10.58 -7.83 7.72
C GLU A 213 -10.88 -8.58 6.41
N ILE A 214 -11.45 -7.92 5.41
CA ILE A 214 -11.77 -8.52 4.12
C ILE A 214 -10.49 -8.75 3.30
N ALA A 215 -9.63 -7.73 3.16
CA ALA A 215 -8.41 -7.84 2.38
C ALA A 215 -7.47 -8.92 2.93
N SER A 216 -7.35 -9.05 4.27
CA SER A 216 -6.57 -10.13 4.88
C SER A 216 -7.17 -11.52 4.62
N ALA A 217 -8.49 -11.66 4.65
CA ALA A 217 -9.17 -12.92 4.34
C ALA A 217 -8.94 -13.34 2.88
N GLU A 218 -9.03 -12.41 1.92
CA GLU A 218 -8.73 -12.67 0.52
C GLU A 218 -7.26 -13.04 0.31
N TYR A 219 -6.33 -12.35 0.99
CA TYR A 219 -4.91 -12.67 0.95
C TYR A 219 -4.62 -14.07 1.48
N ARG A 220 -5.19 -14.42 2.65
CA ARG A 220 -5.03 -15.77 3.23
C ARG A 220 -5.56 -16.85 2.30
N ALA A 221 -6.68 -16.63 1.63
CA ALA A 221 -7.24 -17.56 0.66
C ALA A 221 -6.31 -17.82 -0.54
N LEU A 222 -5.49 -16.83 -0.92
CA LEU A 222 -4.46 -16.93 -1.96
C LEU A 222 -3.11 -17.46 -1.45
N GLY A 223 -2.97 -17.75 -0.16
CA GLY A 223 -1.71 -18.16 0.46
C GLY A 223 -0.72 -17.00 0.62
N ILE A 224 -1.21 -15.75 0.65
CA ILE A 224 -0.42 -14.55 0.94
C ILE A 224 -0.52 -14.27 2.44
N THR A 225 0.62 -14.14 3.10
CA THR A 225 0.73 -14.02 4.56
C THR A 225 1.46 -12.77 5.03
N THR A 226 1.91 -11.93 4.09
CA THR A 226 2.45 -10.60 4.37
C THR A 226 1.90 -9.57 3.39
N ALA A 227 1.39 -8.46 3.92
CA ALA A 227 1.03 -7.27 3.18
C ALA A 227 2.15 -6.22 3.30
N LEU A 228 2.67 -5.72 2.17
CA LEU A 228 3.64 -4.62 2.14
C LEU A 228 2.91 -3.29 2.38
N SER A 229 2.23 -3.18 3.49
CA SER A 229 1.31 -2.09 3.86
C SER A 229 1.05 -2.04 5.37
N PRO A 230 0.41 -0.96 5.85
CA PRO A 230 -0.07 0.22 5.14
C PRO A 230 1.05 1.18 4.77
N GLN A 231 0.80 2.04 3.75
CA GLN A 231 1.63 3.21 3.49
C GLN A 231 1.17 4.33 4.43
N ALA A 232 1.85 4.46 5.57
CA ALA A 232 1.49 5.37 6.66
C ALA A 232 2.19 6.74 6.57
N ASP A 233 2.83 7.03 5.44
CA ASP A 233 3.47 8.33 5.20
C ASP A 233 2.48 9.48 5.42
N MET A 234 2.88 10.50 6.14
CA MET A 234 2.16 11.77 6.17
C MET A 234 2.48 12.52 4.87
N ALA A 235 1.47 12.74 4.02
CA ALA A 235 1.64 13.41 2.73
C ALA A 235 1.56 14.93 2.91
N SER A 236 2.56 15.55 3.51
CA SER A 236 2.58 16.99 3.80
C SER A 236 2.90 17.87 2.58
N ASP A 237 3.72 17.39 1.64
CA ASP A 237 3.88 18.12 0.37
C ASP A 237 2.79 17.69 -0.64
N PRO A 238 1.89 18.61 -1.05
CA PRO A 238 0.79 18.30 -1.97
C PRO A 238 1.24 17.93 -3.38
N ARG A 239 2.50 18.25 -3.76
CA ARG A 239 3.08 17.93 -5.06
C ARG A 239 3.55 16.48 -5.17
N TRP A 240 3.70 15.77 -4.04
CA TRP A 240 4.21 14.41 -4.01
C TRP A 240 3.32 13.45 -4.81
N ARG A 241 3.91 12.78 -5.81
CA ARG A 241 3.15 11.93 -6.76
C ARG A 241 2.56 10.66 -6.16
N ARG A 242 3.04 10.23 -4.99
CA ARG A 242 2.52 9.05 -4.28
C ARG A 242 1.44 9.39 -3.25
N PHE A 243 0.92 10.61 -3.27
CA PHE A 243 -0.11 11.07 -2.34
C PHE A 243 -1.32 10.13 -2.30
N TYR A 244 -1.80 9.66 -3.46
CA TYR A 244 -2.94 8.73 -3.56
C TYR A 244 -2.75 7.41 -2.82
N GLY A 245 -1.52 6.94 -2.66
CA GLY A 245 -1.14 5.66 -2.04
C GLY A 245 -0.93 5.76 -0.53
N THR A 246 -1.06 6.95 0.05
CA THR A 246 -1.11 7.18 1.49
C THR A 246 -2.47 7.74 1.89
N PHE A 247 -2.66 8.04 3.17
CA PHE A 247 -3.99 8.38 3.69
C PHE A 247 -4.27 9.88 3.65
N SER A 248 -3.39 10.70 4.23
CA SER A 248 -3.68 12.10 4.51
C SER A 248 -2.41 12.89 4.74
N GLU A 249 -2.53 14.23 4.75
CA GLU A 249 -1.51 15.12 5.29
C GLU A 249 -1.57 15.21 6.83
N ASP A 250 -2.69 14.83 7.46
CA ASP A 250 -2.88 14.97 8.91
C ASP A 250 -2.29 13.77 9.66
N PRO A 251 -1.36 14.02 10.63
CA PRO A 251 -0.67 12.94 11.35
C PRO A 251 -1.60 12.11 12.24
N ILE A 252 -2.69 12.70 12.76
CA ILE A 252 -3.61 12.02 13.68
C ILE A 252 -4.54 11.09 12.90
N LEU A 253 -5.07 11.54 11.76
CA LEU A 253 -5.86 10.69 10.88
C LEU A 253 -5.00 9.53 10.34
N CYS A 254 -3.79 9.80 9.87
CA CYS A 254 -2.85 8.76 9.44
C CYS A 254 -2.54 7.76 10.55
N ARG A 255 -2.32 8.23 11.80
CA ARG A 255 -2.12 7.40 12.98
C ARG A 255 -3.27 6.42 13.21
N ASP A 256 -4.49 6.93 13.24
CA ASP A 256 -5.67 6.14 13.58
C ASP A 256 -5.99 5.12 12.47
N ILE A 257 -5.80 5.51 11.20
CA ILE A 257 -5.95 4.60 10.07
C ILE A 257 -4.86 3.52 10.10
N ALA A 258 -3.58 3.88 10.25
CA ALA A 258 -2.47 2.91 10.28
C ALA A 258 -2.63 1.89 11.42
N ARG A 259 -3.06 2.36 12.61
CA ARG A 259 -3.37 1.51 13.76
C ARG A 259 -4.49 0.53 13.45
N THR A 260 -5.62 1.04 12.95
CA THR A 260 -6.81 0.23 12.66
C THR A 260 -6.54 -0.79 11.57
N TYR A 261 -5.83 -0.39 10.52
CA TYR A 261 -5.41 -1.23 9.41
C TYR A 261 -4.53 -2.39 9.89
N CYS A 262 -3.43 -2.10 10.60
CA CYS A 262 -2.51 -3.13 11.10
C CYS A 262 -3.21 -4.09 12.07
N GLU A 263 -4.06 -3.58 12.95
CA GLU A 263 -4.83 -4.41 13.88
C GLU A 263 -5.75 -5.40 13.13
N ALA A 264 -6.46 -4.93 12.10
CA ALA A 264 -7.38 -5.75 11.33
C ALA A 264 -6.67 -6.85 10.51
N PHE A 265 -5.54 -6.51 9.88
CA PHE A 265 -4.77 -7.48 9.09
C PHE A 265 -4.10 -8.55 9.96
N GLN A 266 -3.59 -8.18 11.13
CA GLN A 266 -2.76 -9.07 11.95
C GLN A 266 -3.56 -9.95 12.91
N THR A 267 -4.80 -9.60 13.23
CA THR A 267 -5.53 -10.27 14.30
C THR A 267 -6.29 -11.50 13.82
N THR A 268 -5.94 -12.67 14.38
CA THR A 268 -6.78 -13.88 14.33
C THR A 268 -7.78 -13.85 15.49
N PRO A 269 -9.09 -13.77 15.22
CA PRO A 269 -10.12 -13.76 16.27
C PRO A 269 -10.03 -14.97 17.21
N GLY A 270 -10.17 -14.74 18.50
CA GLY A 270 -10.13 -15.81 19.50
C GLY A 270 -8.72 -16.30 19.88
N SER A 271 -7.68 -15.91 19.15
CA SER A 271 -6.30 -16.29 19.47
C SER A 271 -5.86 -15.74 20.83
N LYS A 272 -5.03 -16.51 21.55
CA LYS A 272 -4.44 -16.09 22.84
C LYS A 272 -3.42 -14.98 22.67
N THR A 273 -2.67 -15.00 21.57
CA THR A 273 -1.61 -14.04 21.23
C THR A 273 -2.06 -12.95 20.25
N GLY A 274 -3.23 -13.10 19.64
CA GLY A 274 -3.69 -12.31 18.50
C GLY A 274 -3.25 -12.88 17.15
N TRP A 275 -2.16 -13.63 17.12
CA TRP A 275 -1.59 -14.25 15.93
C TRP A 275 -2.17 -15.65 15.66
N GLY A 276 -2.23 -16.04 14.40
CA GLY A 276 -2.72 -17.36 14.00
C GLY A 276 -2.93 -17.49 12.48
N ASP A 277 -3.72 -18.48 12.09
CA ASP A 277 -3.96 -18.88 10.71
C ASP A 277 -4.80 -17.90 9.86
N GLN A 278 -5.40 -16.88 10.48
CA GLN A 278 -6.09 -15.77 9.78
C GLN A 278 -5.24 -14.50 9.75
N SER A 279 -4.10 -14.49 10.40
CA SER A 279 -3.21 -13.33 10.45
C SER A 279 -2.46 -13.12 9.14
N VAL A 280 -2.31 -11.86 8.74
CA VAL A 280 -1.42 -11.40 7.69
C VAL A 280 -0.46 -10.39 8.30
N ASN A 281 0.84 -10.59 8.14
CA ASN A 281 1.86 -9.65 8.60
C ASN A 281 1.68 -8.29 7.92
N CYS A 282 1.81 -7.19 8.67
CA CYS A 282 1.89 -5.84 8.10
C CYS A 282 3.33 -5.37 8.06
N MET A 283 3.76 -4.89 6.88
CA MET A 283 5.01 -4.17 6.70
C MET A 283 4.70 -2.70 6.47
N VAL A 284 4.54 -1.96 7.58
CA VAL A 284 4.20 -0.53 7.50
C VAL A 284 5.32 0.27 6.83
N LYS A 285 4.95 1.25 5.99
CA LYS A 285 5.88 2.00 5.16
C LYS A 285 5.46 3.46 5.00
N HIS A 286 6.42 4.37 4.73
CA HIS A 286 7.86 4.17 4.62
C HIS A 286 8.55 4.95 5.75
N TRP A 287 9.17 4.26 6.69
CA TRP A 287 9.85 4.88 7.82
C TRP A 287 11.03 5.76 7.35
N PRO A 288 11.26 6.97 7.90
CA PRO A 288 10.50 7.68 8.93
C PRO A 288 9.42 8.62 8.37
N GLY A 289 9.00 8.46 7.12
CA GLY A 289 8.02 9.24 6.37
C GLY A 289 8.54 9.59 4.98
N GLY A 290 7.67 9.51 3.97
CA GLY A 290 8.02 9.70 2.56
C GLY A 290 7.51 11.00 1.93
N GLY A 291 6.61 11.72 2.61
CA GLY A 291 5.86 12.84 2.03
C GLY A 291 6.59 14.19 1.99
N THR A 292 7.85 14.26 2.41
CA THR A 292 8.62 15.51 2.57
C THR A 292 9.74 15.67 1.54
N GLY A 293 9.59 15.05 0.36
CA GLY A 293 10.56 15.19 -0.73
C GLY A 293 10.70 16.64 -1.19
N GLU A 294 11.93 17.15 -1.30
CA GLU A 294 12.17 18.55 -1.68
C GLU A 294 11.48 18.92 -3.00
N GLY A 295 10.55 19.87 -2.95
CA GLY A 295 9.73 20.28 -4.09
C GLY A 295 8.76 19.21 -4.58
N GLY A 296 8.36 18.25 -3.72
CA GLY A 296 7.43 17.17 -4.04
C GLY A 296 8.03 16.05 -4.90
N ARG A 297 9.33 16.03 -5.14
CA ARG A 297 10.00 15.07 -6.01
C ARG A 297 10.05 13.67 -5.39
N ASP A 298 9.97 12.66 -6.24
CA ASP A 298 9.89 11.25 -5.86
C ASP A 298 11.28 10.61 -5.69
N ALA A 299 11.50 9.93 -4.58
CA ALA A 299 12.77 9.34 -4.21
C ALA A 299 13.15 8.03 -4.94
N HIS A 300 12.27 7.51 -5.81
CA HIS A 300 12.68 6.46 -6.76
C HIS A 300 13.72 6.94 -7.77
N PHE A 301 13.86 8.25 -7.91
CA PHE A 301 14.80 8.88 -8.84
C PHE A 301 15.82 9.71 -8.05
N GLY A 302 17.08 9.72 -8.52
CA GLY A 302 18.16 10.45 -7.86
C GLY A 302 17.91 11.97 -7.78
N THR A 303 17.08 12.51 -8.67
CA THR A 303 16.63 13.91 -8.64
C THR A 303 15.71 14.23 -7.46
N GLY A 304 15.10 13.22 -6.83
CA GLY A 304 14.20 13.35 -5.67
C GLY A 304 14.73 12.68 -4.39
N LYS A 305 16.02 12.40 -4.30
CA LYS A 305 16.61 11.61 -3.20
C LYS A 305 16.58 12.25 -1.80
N TYR A 306 16.31 13.55 -1.68
CA TYR A 306 16.29 14.25 -0.40
C TYR A 306 14.87 14.49 0.13
N ALA A 307 14.64 14.10 1.37
CA ALA A 307 13.55 14.59 2.22
C ALA A 307 14.08 15.77 3.04
N VAL A 308 13.32 16.87 3.11
CA VAL A 308 13.72 18.12 3.76
C VAL A 308 12.71 18.54 4.83
N TYR A 309 13.16 19.29 5.82
CA TYR A 309 12.38 19.64 6.99
C TYR A 309 12.49 21.14 7.32
N PRO A 310 12.06 22.03 6.40
CA PRO A 310 12.17 23.48 6.59
C PRO A 310 11.32 24.02 7.74
N GLY A 311 10.28 23.31 8.15
CA GLY A 311 9.42 23.63 9.28
C GLY A 311 9.89 23.04 10.61
N ASP A 312 11.05 22.36 10.66
CA ASP A 312 11.55 21.64 11.84
C ASP A 312 10.52 20.66 12.45
N ASN A 313 9.78 19.97 11.55
CA ASN A 313 8.61 19.19 11.93
C ASN A 313 8.78 17.67 11.72
N PHE A 314 10.00 17.18 11.66
CA PHE A 314 10.31 15.76 11.50
C PHE A 314 9.53 14.83 12.45
N ALA A 315 9.33 15.27 13.70
CA ALA A 315 8.67 14.47 14.73
C ALA A 315 7.21 14.15 14.40
N GLN A 316 6.48 15.02 13.72
CA GLN A 316 5.08 14.75 13.34
C GLN A 316 4.97 13.66 12.28
N GLY A 317 5.94 13.58 11.36
CA GLY A 317 6.01 12.50 10.37
C GLY A 317 6.17 11.10 10.99
N LEU A 318 6.66 11.01 12.23
CA LEU A 318 6.81 9.75 12.95
C LEU A 318 5.52 9.27 13.63
N ILE A 319 4.53 10.15 13.90
CA ILE A 319 3.31 9.84 14.65
C ILE A 319 2.53 8.65 14.05
N PRO A 320 2.29 8.55 12.74
CA PRO A 320 1.58 7.42 12.16
C PRO A 320 2.23 6.06 12.44
N PHE A 321 3.54 6.04 12.60
CA PHE A 321 4.32 4.86 12.95
C PHE A 321 4.31 4.62 14.46
N THR A 322 4.86 5.56 15.23
CA THR A 322 5.16 5.38 16.66
C THR A 322 3.94 5.30 17.54
N GLU A 323 2.90 6.09 17.26
CA GLU A 323 1.64 6.09 17.98
C GLU A 323 0.55 5.28 17.25
N GLY A 324 0.71 5.02 15.95
CA GLY A 324 -0.17 4.23 15.12
C GLY A 324 0.25 2.77 15.04
N ALA A 325 1.01 2.43 14.00
CA ALA A 325 1.36 1.05 13.65
C ALA A 325 2.21 0.31 14.70
N PHE A 326 3.01 1.01 15.51
CA PHE A 326 3.82 0.39 16.58
C PHE A 326 3.11 0.37 17.94
N ASN A 327 1.85 0.83 18.00
CA ASN A 327 1.07 0.90 19.23
C ASN A 327 -0.36 0.39 19.00
N LEU A 328 -0.49 -0.89 18.67
CA LEU A 328 -1.78 -1.54 18.44
C LEU A 328 -2.47 -1.86 19.78
N PRO A 329 -3.79 -1.63 19.87
CA PRO A 329 -4.54 -1.89 21.10
C PRO A 329 -4.70 -3.38 21.40
N GLY A 330 -4.70 -4.23 20.38
CA GLY A 330 -4.89 -5.65 20.48
C GLY A 330 -3.67 -6.41 20.99
N LYS A 331 -3.69 -7.73 20.84
CA LYS A 331 -2.66 -8.61 21.39
C LYS A 331 -1.40 -8.67 20.51
N THR A 332 -1.48 -8.32 19.24
CA THR A 332 -0.33 -8.31 18.32
C THR A 332 0.64 -7.17 18.61
N LYS A 333 0.17 -6.10 19.26
CA LYS A 333 0.90 -4.97 19.84
C LYS A 333 1.55 -4.00 18.86
N MET A 334 2.13 -4.47 17.76
CA MET A 334 2.79 -3.63 16.76
C MET A 334 2.75 -4.28 15.38
N ALA A 335 2.92 -3.48 14.33
CA ALA A 335 3.15 -3.98 12.99
C ALA A 335 4.39 -4.89 12.98
N SER A 336 4.28 -6.06 12.38
CA SER A 336 5.30 -7.11 12.43
C SER A 336 6.56 -6.80 11.62
N ALA A 337 6.45 -5.87 10.66
CA ALA A 337 7.58 -5.39 9.86
C ALA A 337 7.44 -3.89 9.55
N VAL A 338 8.55 -3.25 9.24
CA VAL A 338 8.63 -1.86 8.81
C VAL A 338 9.61 -1.72 7.64
N MET A 339 9.27 -0.85 6.69
CA MET A 339 10.09 -0.57 5.51
C MET A 339 10.62 0.85 5.57
N PRO A 340 11.96 1.05 5.69
CA PRO A 340 12.57 2.37 5.53
C PRO A 340 12.43 2.88 4.09
N TYR A 341 12.17 4.18 3.94
CA TYR A 341 12.04 4.81 2.64
C TYR A 341 13.40 5.05 1.97
N TYR A 342 13.38 5.30 0.68
CA TYR A 342 14.58 5.59 -0.13
C TYR A 342 15.32 6.85 0.31
N THR A 343 14.58 7.88 0.73
CA THR A 343 15.10 9.24 0.93
C THR A 343 16.27 9.30 1.89
N ILE A 344 17.13 10.29 1.65
CA ILE A 344 18.04 10.84 2.65
C ILE A 344 17.20 11.81 3.49
N SER A 345 17.00 11.54 4.77
CA SER A 345 16.39 12.48 5.73
C SER A 345 17.40 13.58 6.07
N TYR A 346 17.46 14.61 5.21
CA TYR A 346 18.53 15.61 5.18
C TYR A 346 18.63 16.36 6.51
N GLY A 347 19.83 16.38 7.07
CA GLY A 347 20.14 17.11 8.31
C GLY A 347 19.53 16.52 9.59
N GLN A 348 18.90 15.31 9.54
CA GLN A 348 18.28 14.73 10.72
C GLN A 348 19.26 13.87 11.54
N ASP A 349 20.31 13.32 10.94
CA ASP A 349 21.34 12.59 11.65
C ASP A 349 22.27 13.56 12.40
N PRO A 350 22.35 13.48 13.75
CA PRO A 350 23.24 14.36 14.54
C PRO A 350 24.72 14.19 14.24
N SER A 351 25.12 13.07 13.64
CA SER A 351 26.50 12.86 13.19
C SER A 351 26.82 13.56 11.87
N GLY A 352 25.77 14.08 11.18
CA GLY A 352 25.89 14.69 9.87
C GLY A 352 26.01 13.70 8.71
N GLU A 353 25.76 12.41 8.94
CA GLU A 353 25.77 11.42 7.86
C GLU A 353 24.49 11.51 7.03
N ASN A 354 24.58 12.06 5.82
CA ASN A 354 23.46 12.12 4.86
C ASN A 354 23.50 10.90 3.94
N VAL A 355 22.73 9.85 4.28
CA VAL A 355 22.56 8.61 3.49
C VAL A 355 21.09 8.20 3.47
N GLY A 356 20.70 7.39 2.50
CA GLY A 356 19.34 6.85 2.42
C GLY A 356 18.94 6.15 3.73
N ASN A 357 17.66 6.27 4.11
CA ASN A 357 17.19 5.86 5.44
C ASN A 357 17.54 4.41 5.79
N GLY A 358 17.54 3.47 4.81
CA GLY A 358 17.93 2.09 5.03
C GLY A 358 19.43 1.89 5.31
N PHE A 359 20.27 2.90 5.07
CA PHE A 359 21.71 2.89 5.35
C PHE A 359 22.07 3.70 6.60
N SER A 360 21.13 4.46 7.16
CA SER A 360 21.37 5.35 8.29
C SER A 360 21.25 4.59 9.61
N LYS A 361 22.36 4.48 10.34
CA LYS A 361 22.37 3.94 11.70
C LYS A 361 21.46 4.76 12.62
N TYR A 362 21.47 6.09 12.48
CA TYR A 362 20.61 6.96 13.27
C TYR A 362 19.12 6.65 13.06
N ILE A 363 18.68 6.56 11.81
CA ILE A 363 17.25 6.34 11.47
C ILE A 363 16.77 4.96 11.91
N ILE A 364 17.62 3.92 11.78
CA ILE A 364 17.23 2.53 12.07
C ILE A 364 17.61 2.14 13.52
N GLN A 365 18.89 2.21 13.89
CA GLN A 365 19.29 1.73 15.21
C GLN A 365 18.90 2.72 16.30
N ASP A 366 19.38 3.97 16.20
CA ASP A 366 19.28 4.90 17.33
C ASP A 366 17.84 5.39 17.52
N LEU A 367 17.11 5.67 16.41
CA LEU A 367 15.75 6.19 16.47
C LEU A 367 14.71 5.05 16.55
N LEU A 368 14.68 4.13 15.57
CA LEU A 368 13.63 3.11 15.50
C LEU A 368 13.80 2.04 16.58
N ARG A 369 15.00 1.47 16.71
CA ARG A 369 15.27 0.38 17.66
C ARG A 369 15.37 0.89 19.09
N ASP A 370 16.28 1.84 19.35
CA ASP A 370 16.63 2.21 20.71
C ASP A 370 15.63 3.18 21.33
N LYS A 371 15.24 4.25 20.61
CA LYS A 371 14.28 5.24 21.14
C LYS A 371 12.86 4.72 21.17
N TYR A 372 12.39 4.07 20.09
CA TYR A 372 10.99 3.61 19.96
C TYR A 372 10.81 2.11 20.27
N ASN A 373 11.87 1.39 20.65
CA ASN A 373 11.86 -0.03 21.06
C ASN A 373 11.17 -0.95 20.02
N TYR A 374 11.37 -0.69 18.74
CA TYR A 374 10.76 -1.50 17.70
C TYR A 374 11.47 -2.85 17.55
N GLU A 375 10.75 -3.95 17.81
CA GLU A 375 11.29 -5.31 17.79
C GLU A 375 11.03 -6.07 16.48
N GLY A 376 10.12 -5.58 15.62
CA GLY A 376 9.75 -6.24 14.37
C GLY A 376 10.85 -6.26 13.31
N VAL A 377 10.58 -6.87 12.18
CA VAL A 377 11.51 -6.94 11.04
C VAL A 377 11.67 -5.56 10.40
N VAL A 378 12.91 -5.15 10.12
CA VAL A 378 13.22 -4.01 9.26
C VAL A 378 13.64 -4.54 7.90
N CYS A 379 12.78 -4.36 6.90
CA CYS A 379 13.02 -4.76 5.51
C CYS A 379 13.18 -3.51 4.64
N THR A 380 14.26 -3.41 3.87
CA THR A 380 14.47 -2.27 2.98
C THR A 380 13.36 -2.16 1.93
N ASP A 381 13.16 -0.96 1.39
CA ASP A 381 12.44 -0.79 0.14
C ASP A 381 13.21 -1.41 -1.02
N TRP A 382 12.54 -1.60 -2.18
CA TRP A 382 13.05 -2.40 -3.30
C TRP A 382 14.12 -1.66 -4.09
N GLY A 383 15.24 -2.35 -4.33
CA GLY A 383 16.34 -1.83 -5.14
C GLY A 383 17.33 -0.91 -4.40
N ILE A 384 17.20 -0.72 -3.08
CA ILE A 384 18.09 0.17 -2.31
C ILE A 384 19.56 -0.26 -2.39
N VAL A 385 19.84 -1.57 -2.41
CA VAL A 385 21.21 -2.10 -2.54
C VAL A 385 21.63 -2.34 -3.99
N GLY A 386 20.83 -1.88 -4.95
CA GLY A 386 21.10 -2.05 -6.37
C GLY A 386 22.18 -1.14 -6.93
N GLU A 387 22.42 -1.28 -8.22
CA GLU A 387 23.32 -0.40 -8.98
C GLU A 387 22.60 0.87 -9.39
N TYR A 388 23.28 1.99 -9.27
CA TYR A 388 22.82 3.29 -9.74
C TYR A 388 23.48 3.62 -11.07
N THR A 389 22.70 4.15 -12.02
CA THR A 389 23.21 4.52 -13.35
C THR A 389 23.08 6.02 -13.60
N VAL A 390 21.87 6.55 -13.65
CA VAL A 390 21.61 7.98 -13.92
C VAL A 390 20.44 8.48 -13.09
N PRO A 391 20.40 9.79 -12.76
CA PRO A 391 19.42 10.35 -11.80
C PRO A 391 17.94 10.19 -12.19
N TRP A 392 17.63 9.98 -13.45
CA TRP A 392 16.27 9.89 -13.98
C TRP A 392 15.82 8.46 -14.30
N GLU A 393 16.65 7.47 -14.02
CA GLU A 393 16.26 6.05 -14.19
C GLU A 393 16.01 5.39 -12.84
N HIS A 394 14.96 4.58 -12.78
CA HIS A 394 14.68 3.73 -11.62
C HIS A 394 15.32 2.35 -11.83
N LYS A 395 16.57 2.18 -11.44
CA LYS A 395 17.29 0.88 -11.47
C LYS A 395 17.84 0.48 -10.10
N GLY A 396 18.29 1.44 -9.33
CA GLY A 396 18.75 1.28 -7.96
C GLY A 396 18.71 2.61 -7.26
N THR A 397 18.56 2.58 -5.96
CA THR A 397 18.36 3.78 -5.12
C THR A 397 19.35 3.85 -3.95
N PRO A 398 20.67 3.64 -4.18
CA PRO A 398 21.68 3.61 -3.12
C PRO A 398 22.10 5.03 -2.69
N TRP A 399 21.14 5.86 -2.30
CA TRP A 399 21.37 7.28 -2.08
C TRP A 399 22.40 7.55 -0.98
N GLY A 400 23.44 8.29 -1.34
CA GLY A 400 24.56 8.66 -0.47
C GLY A 400 25.61 7.59 -0.29
N VAL A 401 25.45 6.42 -0.93
CA VAL A 401 26.40 5.28 -0.93
C VAL A 401 26.63 4.71 -2.33
N GLU A 402 26.42 5.52 -3.36
CA GLU A 402 26.49 5.13 -4.76
C GLU A 402 27.81 4.48 -5.14
N GLY A 403 28.92 4.93 -4.53
CA GLY A 403 30.28 4.44 -4.82
C GLY A 403 30.67 3.12 -4.14
N LEU A 404 29.83 2.55 -3.27
CA LEU A 404 30.10 1.28 -2.60
C LEU A 404 29.81 0.09 -3.52
N THR A 405 30.53 -1.00 -3.33
CA THR A 405 30.21 -2.31 -3.93
C THR A 405 28.88 -2.85 -3.42
N LEU A 406 28.27 -3.82 -4.09
CA LEU A 406 27.01 -4.43 -3.64
C LEU A 406 27.12 -5.06 -2.25
N ALA A 407 28.23 -5.74 -1.95
CA ALA A 407 28.49 -6.33 -0.63
C ALA A 407 28.64 -5.26 0.46
N GLU A 408 29.37 -4.17 0.19
CA GLU A 408 29.51 -3.05 1.13
C GLU A 408 28.18 -2.32 1.38
N LYS A 409 27.32 -2.18 0.37
CA LYS A 409 25.95 -1.63 0.54
C LYS A 409 25.12 -2.52 1.45
N ARG A 410 25.16 -3.86 1.26
CA ARG A 410 24.47 -4.81 2.15
C ARG A 410 25.03 -4.75 3.57
N LEU A 411 26.36 -4.73 3.73
CA LEU A 411 27.02 -4.55 5.03
C LEU A 411 26.51 -3.29 5.72
N LYS A 412 26.48 -2.15 5.03
CA LYS A 412 26.03 -0.89 5.62
C LYS A 412 24.56 -0.92 6.06
N CYS A 413 23.67 -1.60 5.31
CA CYS A 413 22.30 -1.87 5.77
C CYS A 413 22.29 -2.69 7.07
N PHE A 414 23.09 -3.75 7.14
CA PHE A 414 23.15 -4.60 8.34
C PHE A 414 23.75 -3.87 9.54
N GLU A 415 24.76 -3.04 9.33
CA GLU A 415 25.34 -2.15 10.36
C GLU A 415 24.31 -1.12 10.86
N ALA A 416 23.44 -0.62 9.98
CA ALA A 416 22.37 0.28 10.36
C ALA A 416 21.25 -0.42 11.19
N GLY A 417 21.16 -1.75 11.18
CA GLY A 417 20.14 -2.51 11.92
C GLY A 417 19.01 -3.10 11.06
N VAL A 418 19.16 -3.09 9.74
CA VAL A 418 18.25 -3.73 8.79
C VAL A 418 18.35 -5.25 8.90
N ASP A 419 17.21 -5.95 8.84
CA ASP A 419 17.15 -7.42 8.92
C ASP A 419 16.98 -8.09 7.56
N GLN A 420 16.33 -7.40 6.59
CA GLN A 420 15.96 -7.99 5.32
C GLN A 420 16.09 -6.98 4.15
N LEU A 421 16.45 -7.47 2.96
CA LEU A 421 16.72 -6.67 1.78
C LEU A 421 15.62 -6.87 0.73
N GLY A 422 14.81 -5.85 0.49
CA GLY A 422 13.74 -5.86 -0.48
C GLY A 422 14.23 -5.85 -1.93
N GLY A 423 13.66 -6.72 -2.78
CA GLY A 423 14.00 -6.82 -4.19
C GLY A 423 15.40 -7.34 -4.47
N ALA A 424 16.02 -7.99 -3.50
CA ALA A 424 17.38 -8.54 -3.60
C ALA A 424 17.36 -10.06 -3.76
N LYS A 425 18.28 -10.55 -4.53
CA LYS A 425 18.64 -11.97 -4.73
C LYS A 425 20.16 -12.09 -4.71
N ASP A 426 20.72 -13.18 -5.21
CA ASP A 426 22.16 -13.43 -5.26
C ASP A 426 22.74 -13.54 -3.85
N ASN A 427 22.49 -14.70 -3.23
CA ASN A 427 22.83 -15.01 -1.84
C ASN A 427 24.33 -14.84 -1.53
N GLU A 428 25.21 -15.14 -2.51
CA GLU A 428 26.65 -14.95 -2.40
C GLU A 428 27.06 -13.51 -2.05
N ILE A 429 26.26 -12.50 -2.46
CA ILE A 429 26.57 -11.10 -2.09
C ILE A 429 26.28 -10.84 -0.61
N SER A 430 25.26 -11.50 -0.02
CA SER A 430 25.00 -11.41 1.42
C SER A 430 26.05 -12.16 2.23
N ILE A 431 26.55 -13.29 1.73
CA ILE A 431 27.66 -14.02 2.32
C ILE A 431 28.93 -13.16 2.29
N ALA A 432 29.22 -12.47 1.18
CA ALA A 432 30.35 -11.53 1.12
C ALA A 432 30.18 -10.36 2.11
N ALA A 433 28.97 -9.88 2.33
CA ALA A 433 28.70 -8.86 3.37
C ALA A 433 28.91 -9.42 4.80
N TYR A 434 28.58 -10.69 5.07
CA TYR A 434 28.90 -11.38 6.31
C TYR A 434 30.42 -11.45 6.52
N GLU A 435 31.16 -11.84 5.49
CA GLU A 435 32.62 -11.91 5.55
C GLU A 435 33.28 -10.56 5.87
N LEU A 436 32.76 -9.48 5.25
CA LEU A 436 33.16 -8.11 5.55
C LEU A 436 32.86 -7.73 7.00
N TRP A 437 31.70 -8.15 7.55
CA TRP A 437 31.35 -7.95 8.95
C TRP A 437 32.33 -8.72 9.85
N ALA A 438 32.61 -10.01 9.55
CA ALA A 438 33.53 -10.85 10.31
C ALA A 438 34.95 -10.28 10.32
N GLN A 439 35.42 -9.75 9.20
CA GLN A 439 36.73 -9.08 9.12
C GLN A 439 36.80 -7.83 10.01
N LYS A 440 35.68 -7.09 10.09
CA LYS A 440 35.65 -5.82 10.85
C LYS A 440 35.38 -5.98 12.32
N TYR A 441 34.50 -6.92 12.71
CA TYR A 441 33.97 -7.04 14.07
C TYR A 441 34.20 -8.44 14.72
N GLY A 442 34.73 -9.38 13.97
CA GLY A 442 34.94 -10.77 14.41
C GLY A 442 33.83 -11.73 14.01
N GLU A 443 34.16 -13.00 13.86
CA GLU A 443 33.28 -14.08 13.39
C GLU A 443 32.05 -14.27 14.29
N ASP A 444 32.26 -14.30 15.61
CA ASP A 444 31.16 -14.47 16.58
C ASP A 444 30.15 -13.32 16.49
N SER A 445 30.63 -12.09 16.30
CA SER A 445 29.78 -10.91 16.11
C SER A 445 28.99 -10.98 14.81
N ALA A 446 29.63 -11.46 13.74
CA ALA A 446 28.95 -11.65 12.45
C ALA A 446 27.82 -12.69 12.60
N ARG A 447 28.13 -13.85 13.18
CA ARG A 447 27.15 -14.91 13.41
C ARG A 447 25.99 -14.43 14.27
N GLU A 448 26.22 -13.76 15.37
CA GLU A 448 25.22 -13.24 16.29
C GLU A 448 24.29 -12.23 15.58
N ARG A 449 24.87 -11.31 14.81
CA ARG A 449 24.10 -10.28 14.07
C ARG A 449 23.19 -10.89 13.03
N PHE A 450 23.68 -11.84 12.25
CA PHE A 450 22.91 -12.46 11.18
C PHE A 450 21.85 -13.41 11.74
N GLU A 451 22.15 -14.17 12.79
CA GLU A 451 21.14 -14.95 13.51
C GLU A 451 20.03 -14.08 14.12
N LEU A 452 20.36 -12.90 14.63
CA LEU A 452 19.34 -11.98 15.15
C LEU A 452 18.35 -11.59 14.06
N SER A 453 18.80 -11.30 12.85
CA SER A 453 17.90 -11.05 11.70
C SER A 453 17.05 -12.28 11.36
N ALA A 454 17.67 -13.47 11.29
CA ALA A 454 16.94 -14.71 11.04
C ALA A 454 15.85 -14.96 12.11
N ARG A 455 16.15 -14.75 13.39
CA ARG A 455 15.17 -14.89 14.50
C ARG A 455 13.97 -13.96 14.31
N ARG A 456 14.19 -12.67 14.00
CA ARG A 456 13.11 -11.70 13.78
C ARG A 456 12.22 -12.10 12.60
N ILE A 457 12.84 -12.51 11.49
CA ILE A 457 12.14 -12.95 10.28
C ILE A 457 11.32 -14.21 10.54
N LEU A 458 11.91 -15.20 11.22
CA LEU A 458 11.25 -16.46 11.57
C LEU A 458 10.05 -16.25 12.51
N VAL A 459 10.11 -15.30 13.44
CA VAL A 459 8.96 -14.98 14.31
C VAL A 459 7.74 -14.60 13.48
N ASN A 460 7.90 -13.82 12.40
CA ASN A 460 6.80 -13.44 11.51
C ASN A 460 6.22 -14.67 10.78
N ILE A 461 7.05 -15.62 10.37
CA ILE A 461 6.61 -16.85 9.71
C ILE A 461 5.84 -17.76 10.71
N PHE A 462 6.32 -17.89 11.94
CA PHE A 462 5.62 -18.64 12.99
C PHE A 462 4.28 -18.00 13.37
N ASN A 463 4.23 -16.69 13.50
CA ASN A 463 3.05 -15.95 13.93
C ASN A 463 1.83 -16.15 13.02
N VAL A 464 2.03 -16.32 11.74
CA VAL A 464 0.93 -16.51 10.76
C VAL A 464 0.54 -17.97 10.57
N GLY A 465 1.10 -18.90 11.35
CA GLY A 465 0.69 -20.32 11.42
C GLY A 465 1.06 -21.18 10.21
N VAL A 466 1.92 -20.69 9.30
CA VAL A 466 2.30 -21.46 8.10
C VAL A 466 3.26 -22.62 8.38
N PHE A 467 3.92 -22.66 9.52
CA PHE A 467 4.67 -23.85 9.96
C PHE A 467 3.72 -25.02 10.23
N GLU A 468 2.56 -24.76 10.82
CA GLU A 468 1.53 -25.75 11.08
C GLU A 468 0.82 -26.13 9.77
N ASN A 469 0.22 -25.15 9.10
CA ASN A 469 -0.50 -25.41 7.84
C ASN A 469 -0.25 -24.28 6.81
N PRO A 470 0.67 -24.51 5.86
CA PRO A 470 0.95 -23.53 4.81
C PRO A 470 0.01 -23.67 3.59
N TYR A 471 -0.81 -24.73 3.54
CA TYR A 471 -1.62 -25.09 2.36
C TYR A 471 -3.00 -24.46 2.40
N VAL A 472 -3.50 -24.08 1.23
CA VAL A 472 -4.82 -23.46 1.03
C VAL A 472 -5.61 -24.23 -0.03
N SER A 473 -6.95 -24.22 0.06
CA SER A 473 -7.82 -24.88 -0.92
C SER A 473 -8.08 -23.96 -2.11
N PRO A 474 -7.77 -24.40 -3.35
CA PRO A 474 -8.11 -23.65 -4.57
C PRO A 474 -9.61 -23.39 -4.73
N GLU A 475 -10.47 -24.34 -4.33
CA GLU A 475 -11.91 -24.19 -4.38
C GLU A 475 -12.39 -23.10 -3.42
N LYS A 476 -11.91 -23.12 -2.17
CA LYS A 476 -12.24 -22.07 -1.18
C LYS A 476 -11.69 -20.72 -1.58
N ALA A 477 -10.53 -20.66 -2.21
CA ALA A 477 -10.00 -19.40 -2.73
C ALA A 477 -10.97 -18.79 -3.74
N THR A 478 -11.55 -19.59 -4.64
CA THR A 478 -12.57 -19.12 -5.60
C THR A 478 -13.87 -18.67 -4.92
N GLU A 479 -14.25 -19.32 -3.80
CA GLU A 479 -15.45 -18.94 -3.05
C GLU A 479 -15.28 -17.65 -2.22
N ILE A 480 -14.07 -17.39 -1.73
CA ILE A 480 -13.77 -16.28 -0.80
C ILE A 480 -13.39 -15.00 -1.55
N VAL A 481 -12.44 -15.10 -2.50
CA VAL A 481 -11.89 -13.93 -3.19
C VAL A 481 -12.95 -13.30 -4.09
N GLY A 482 -13.26 -12.03 -3.84
CA GLY A 482 -14.29 -11.30 -4.58
C GLY A 482 -15.70 -11.81 -4.36
N CYS A 483 -15.99 -12.47 -3.24
CA CYS A 483 -17.36 -12.90 -2.96
C CYS A 483 -18.30 -11.70 -2.84
N LYS A 484 -19.59 -11.93 -3.10
CA LYS A 484 -20.62 -10.87 -3.16
C LYS A 484 -20.66 -9.98 -1.92
N GLU A 485 -20.43 -10.55 -0.75
CA GLU A 485 -20.37 -9.79 0.50
C GLU A 485 -19.18 -8.84 0.53
N PHE A 486 -18.00 -9.29 0.08
CA PHE A 486 -16.78 -8.51 0.06
C PHE A 486 -16.82 -7.40 -0.98
N VAL A 487 -17.33 -7.70 -2.17
CA VAL A 487 -17.58 -6.73 -3.23
C VAL A 487 -18.56 -5.65 -2.78
N ALA A 488 -19.67 -6.04 -2.14
CA ALA A 488 -20.66 -5.08 -1.63
C ALA A 488 -20.08 -4.17 -0.53
N ALA A 489 -19.21 -4.70 0.34
CA ALA A 489 -18.55 -3.89 1.36
C ALA A 489 -17.58 -2.87 0.75
N GLY A 490 -16.82 -3.28 -0.27
CA GLY A 490 -15.95 -2.37 -1.03
C GLY A 490 -16.74 -1.27 -1.74
N TYR A 491 -17.89 -1.61 -2.31
CA TYR A 491 -18.77 -0.66 -2.97
C TYR A 491 -19.37 0.37 -1.99
N ASP A 492 -19.82 -0.07 -0.81
CA ASP A 492 -20.27 0.86 0.26
C ASP A 492 -19.15 1.84 0.66
N ALA A 493 -17.91 1.36 0.74
CA ALA A 493 -16.77 2.22 1.00
C ALA A 493 -16.50 3.21 -0.15
N GLN A 494 -16.68 2.81 -1.41
CA GLN A 494 -16.59 3.71 -2.55
C GLN A 494 -17.62 4.85 -2.46
N LEU A 495 -18.88 4.54 -2.18
CA LEU A 495 -19.93 5.53 -1.98
C LEU A 495 -19.57 6.53 -0.86
N LYS A 496 -19.05 6.03 0.26
CA LYS A 496 -18.65 6.84 1.42
C LYS A 496 -17.41 7.68 1.18
N SER A 497 -16.60 7.38 0.18
CA SER A 497 -15.34 8.07 -0.11
C SER A 497 -15.48 9.26 -1.06
N ILE A 498 -16.62 9.42 -1.73
CA ILE A 498 -16.87 10.52 -2.64
C ILE A 498 -17.14 11.79 -1.85
N VAL A 499 -16.34 12.84 -2.11
CA VAL A 499 -16.45 14.14 -1.47
C VAL A 499 -17.20 15.11 -2.37
N MET A 500 -18.30 15.66 -1.91
CA MET A 500 -18.99 16.76 -2.59
C MET A 500 -18.46 18.09 -2.06
N LEU A 501 -17.90 18.91 -2.93
CA LEU A 501 -17.32 20.22 -2.60
C LEU A 501 -18.27 21.37 -2.86
N LYS A 502 -19.10 21.28 -3.91
CA LYS A 502 -20.03 22.33 -4.33
C LYS A 502 -21.36 21.74 -4.79
N ASN A 503 -22.47 22.45 -4.54
CA ASN A 503 -23.80 22.08 -5.00
C ASN A 503 -24.71 23.31 -5.13
N THR A 504 -24.43 24.17 -6.08
CA THR A 504 -25.14 25.43 -6.32
C THR A 504 -26.58 25.17 -6.80
N GLY A 505 -27.54 25.87 -6.21
CA GLY A 505 -28.91 25.79 -6.61
C GLY A 505 -29.58 24.41 -6.51
N GLY A 506 -28.91 23.44 -5.82
CA GLY A 506 -29.40 22.07 -5.76
C GLY A 506 -29.28 21.33 -7.10
N ALA A 507 -28.16 21.51 -7.80
CA ALA A 507 -27.86 20.79 -9.04
C ALA A 507 -27.81 19.26 -8.81
N LEU A 508 -27.46 18.84 -7.61
CA LEU A 508 -27.55 17.46 -7.13
C LEU A 508 -28.54 17.32 -5.97
N PRO A 509 -29.22 16.17 -5.83
CA PRO A 509 -29.21 15.01 -6.72
C PRO A 509 -30.14 15.16 -7.94
N VAL A 510 -29.75 14.53 -9.05
CA VAL A 510 -30.57 14.45 -10.27
C VAL A 510 -31.44 13.19 -10.21
N THR A 511 -32.55 13.25 -9.49
CA THR A 511 -33.39 12.08 -9.19
C THR A 511 -34.34 11.66 -10.32
N LYS A 512 -34.48 12.50 -11.34
CA LYS A 512 -35.33 12.21 -12.50
C LYS A 512 -34.51 11.72 -13.67
N ARG A 513 -35.09 10.86 -14.48
CA ARG A 513 -34.48 10.47 -15.75
C ARG A 513 -34.57 11.65 -16.74
N LEU A 514 -33.53 12.47 -16.74
CA LEU A 514 -33.36 13.64 -17.60
C LEU A 514 -32.41 13.32 -18.77
N LYS A 515 -32.32 14.24 -19.72
CA LYS A 515 -31.34 14.17 -20.80
C LYS A 515 -30.00 14.65 -20.33
N VAL A 516 -28.95 13.79 -20.48
CA VAL A 516 -27.59 14.07 -20.05
C VAL A 516 -26.66 14.20 -21.26
N TYR A 517 -25.78 15.17 -21.21
CA TYR A 517 -24.65 15.32 -22.13
C TYR A 517 -23.36 15.02 -21.39
N GLU A 518 -22.51 14.14 -21.94
CA GLU A 518 -21.14 13.90 -21.52
C GLU A 518 -20.23 14.27 -22.70
N PRO A 519 -19.30 15.23 -22.53
CA PRO A 519 -18.37 15.59 -23.60
C PRO A 519 -17.30 14.50 -23.79
N LEU A 520 -16.84 14.34 -25.03
CA LEU A 520 -15.68 13.52 -25.36
C LEU A 520 -14.43 14.16 -24.73
N ARG A 521 -13.71 13.41 -23.93
CA ARG A 521 -12.47 13.84 -23.28
C ARG A 521 -11.27 13.45 -24.11
N HIS A 522 -10.38 14.40 -24.43
CA HIS A 522 -9.11 14.15 -25.05
C HIS A 522 -8.04 13.89 -23.99
N VAL A 523 -7.38 12.72 -24.05
CA VAL A 523 -6.24 12.37 -23.21
C VAL A 523 -4.97 12.50 -24.04
N PRO A 524 -4.12 13.50 -23.78
CA PRO A 524 -2.93 13.72 -24.59
C PRO A 524 -1.86 12.66 -24.33
N ALA A 525 -0.95 12.50 -25.30
CA ALA A 525 0.25 11.69 -25.11
C ALA A 525 1.07 12.21 -23.91
N GLY A 526 1.64 11.31 -23.12
CA GLY A 526 2.36 11.67 -21.91
C GLY A 526 3.35 10.62 -21.46
N LEU A 527 3.71 10.67 -20.18
CA LEU A 527 4.58 9.70 -19.52
C LEU A 527 3.85 9.06 -18.34
N SER A 528 3.94 7.74 -18.25
CA SER A 528 3.48 6.98 -17.08
C SER A 528 4.30 7.33 -15.83
N HIS A 529 3.88 6.81 -14.65
CA HIS A 529 4.66 6.91 -13.41
C HIS A 529 6.12 6.45 -13.58
N TRP A 530 6.39 5.47 -14.41
CA TRP A 530 7.73 4.93 -14.66
C TRP A 530 8.43 5.55 -15.88
N GLN A 531 8.06 6.80 -16.26
CA GLN A 531 8.66 7.54 -17.37
C GLN A 531 8.53 6.83 -18.74
N LYS A 532 7.54 5.94 -18.89
CA LYS A 532 7.27 5.26 -20.16
C LYS A 532 6.26 6.07 -20.97
N PRO A 533 6.45 6.25 -22.28
CA PRO A 533 5.49 6.94 -23.13
C PRO A 533 4.10 6.30 -23.08
N THR A 534 3.07 7.14 -23.01
CA THR A 534 1.66 6.75 -23.15
C THR A 534 1.09 7.43 -24.40
N PRO A 535 0.26 6.72 -25.20
CA PRO A 535 -0.33 7.30 -26.41
C PRO A 535 -1.41 8.33 -26.05
N GLU A 536 -1.73 9.21 -26.99
CA GLU A 536 -2.95 10.03 -26.96
C GLU A 536 -4.17 9.21 -27.37
N TYR A 537 -5.32 9.52 -26.80
CA TYR A 537 -6.60 8.93 -27.18
C TYR A 537 -7.78 9.80 -26.72
N ASP A 538 -8.96 9.55 -27.31
CA ASP A 538 -10.20 10.15 -26.86
C ASP A 538 -11.04 9.11 -26.12
N GLU A 539 -11.74 9.54 -25.07
CA GLU A 539 -12.59 8.66 -24.26
C GLU A 539 -13.90 9.36 -23.83
N TYR A 540 -14.93 8.55 -23.57
CA TYR A 540 -16.00 8.91 -22.67
C TYR A 540 -15.69 8.30 -21.31
N PRO A 541 -15.37 9.11 -20.28
CA PRO A 541 -14.96 8.57 -18.97
C PRO A 541 -16.04 7.71 -18.30
N ILE A 542 -17.31 7.97 -18.58
CA ILE A 542 -18.43 7.11 -18.23
C ILE A 542 -18.98 6.50 -19.52
N SER A 543 -19.09 5.17 -19.60
CA SER A 543 -19.61 4.56 -20.81
C SER A 543 -21.06 5.01 -21.07
N LYS A 544 -21.40 5.26 -22.34
CA LYS A 544 -22.78 5.64 -22.73
C LYS A 544 -23.79 4.58 -22.32
N GLU A 545 -23.40 3.31 -22.28
CA GLU A 545 -24.26 2.22 -21.82
C GLU A 545 -24.58 2.36 -20.33
N LEU A 546 -23.57 2.59 -19.50
CA LEU A 546 -23.75 2.76 -18.06
C LEU A 546 -24.57 4.03 -17.78
N LEU A 547 -24.21 5.15 -18.40
CA LEU A 547 -24.91 6.42 -18.25
C LEU A 547 -26.39 6.29 -18.68
N GLY A 548 -26.64 5.49 -19.71
CA GLY A 548 -28.00 5.17 -20.24
C GLY A 548 -28.87 4.37 -19.26
N ARG A 549 -28.29 3.73 -18.22
CA ARG A 549 -29.06 3.07 -17.15
C ARG A 549 -29.73 4.08 -16.22
N TYR A 550 -29.15 5.28 -16.09
CA TYR A 550 -29.61 6.34 -15.20
C TYR A 550 -30.38 7.43 -15.93
N TYR A 551 -29.93 7.84 -17.13
CA TYR A 551 -30.38 9.03 -17.84
C TYR A 551 -30.58 8.77 -19.35
N ASP A 552 -31.22 9.71 -20.05
CA ASP A 552 -31.33 9.67 -21.52
C ASP A 552 -30.11 10.40 -22.12
N VAL A 553 -29.16 9.64 -22.69
CA VAL A 553 -27.91 10.19 -23.22
C VAL A 553 -28.16 10.90 -24.53
N VAL A 554 -27.68 12.14 -24.67
CA VAL A 554 -27.74 12.96 -25.89
C VAL A 554 -26.33 13.38 -26.33
N ASP A 555 -26.17 13.60 -27.65
CA ASP A 555 -24.87 13.93 -28.23
C ASP A 555 -24.62 15.45 -28.33
N SER A 556 -25.58 16.27 -27.93
CA SER A 556 -25.48 17.73 -28.02
C SER A 556 -25.87 18.43 -26.72
N PRO A 557 -25.04 19.40 -26.23
CA PRO A 557 -25.38 20.20 -25.06
C PRO A 557 -26.68 20.99 -25.23
N ALA A 558 -27.07 21.32 -26.47
CA ALA A 558 -28.33 22.02 -26.75
C ALA A 558 -29.56 21.18 -26.39
N GLU A 559 -29.49 19.86 -26.56
CA GLU A 559 -30.60 18.93 -26.31
C GLU A 559 -30.61 18.44 -24.83
N ALA A 560 -29.53 18.61 -24.08
CA ALA A 560 -29.41 18.13 -22.73
C ALA A 560 -30.16 19.01 -21.72
N ASP A 561 -30.57 18.40 -20.62
CA ASP A 561 -31.11 19.10 -19.45
C ASP A 561 -29.97 19.45 -18.47
N PHE A 562 -28.93 18.62 -18.42
CA PHE A 562 -27.71 18.83 -17.63
C PHE A 562 -26.49 18.13 -18.28
N ALA A 563 -25.27 18.44 -17.82
CA ALA A 563 -24.08 17.77 -18.28
C ALA A 563 -23.29 17.14 -17.11
N ILE A 564 -22.58 16.04 -17.38
CA ILE A 564 -21.54 15.47 -16.50
C ILE A 564 -20.22 15.63 -17.23
N VAL A 565 -19.24 16.26 -16.59
CA VAL A 565 -17.89 16.45 -17.13
C VAL A 565 -16.91 15.75 -16.19
N SER A 566 -16.42 14.59 -16.62
CA SER A 566 -15.49 13.78 -15.84
C SER A 566 -14.05 14.04 -16.28
N ILE A 567 -13.21 14.49 -15.33
CA ILE A 567 -11.83 14.88 -15.57
C ILE A 567 -10.89 14.24 -14.53
N LYS A 568 -9.59 14.39 -14.75
CA LYS A 568 -8.55 14.03 -13.76
C LYS A 568 -7.91 15.28 -13.16
N SER A 569 -7.41 15.17 -11.93
CA SER A 569 -6.56 16.20 -11.34
C SER A 569 -5.34 16.51 -12.23
N PRO A 570 -4.71 17.67 -12.12
CA PRO A 570 -3.58 18.06 -12.98
C PRO A 570 -2.47 17.02 -13.00
N VAL A 571 -2.05 16.61 -14.19
CA VAL A 571 -0.92 15.71 -14.41
C VAL A 571 0.32 16.56 -14.71
N GLY A 572 0.89 17.09 -13.64
CA GLY A 572 2.10 17.92 -13.71
C GLY A 572 3.37 17.11 -13.97
N HIS A 573 4.46 17.84 -14.21
CA HIS A 573 5.77 17.28 -14.52
C HIS A 573 6.36 16.45 -13.35
N TRP A 574 7.44 15.72 -13.64
CA TRP A 574 8.18 14.92 -12.66
C TRP A 574 9.15 15.70 -11.79
N GLY A 575 9.28 16.99 -12.03
CA GLY A 575 10.21 17.87 -11.32
C GLY A 575 11.62 17.87 -11.89
N TYR A 576 11.88 17.18 -13.00
CA TYR A 576 13.18 17.20 -13.68
C TYR A 576 13.05 16.92 -15.18
N VAL A 577 13.63 17.79 -16.00
CA VAL A 577 13.77 17.61 -17.44
C VAL A 577 15.11 16.95 -17.74
N GLN A 578 15.09 15.81 -18.41
CA GLN A 578 16.30 15.08 -18.80
C GLN A 578 17.16 15.90 -19.78
N PRO A 579 18.48 15.64 -19.84
CA PRO A 579 19.36 16.29 -20.81
C PRO A 579 18.82 16.25 -22.25
N ASN A 580 18.80 17.39 -22.89
CA ASN A 580 18.34 17.56 -24.27
C ASN A 580 19.16 18.66 -24.98
N ALA A 581 18.80 19.03 -26.22
CA ALA A 581 19.55 20.01 -27.01
C ALA A 581 19.56 21.41 -26.39
N ASP A 582 18.46 21.81 -25.75
CA ASP A 582 18.31 23.15 -25.14
C ASP A 582 18.93 23.18 -23.72
N TYR A 583 18.91 22.04 -23.02
CA TYR A 583 19.45 21.87 -21.68
C TYR A 583 20.38 20.62 -21.65
N PRO A 584 21.63 20.74 -22.06
CA PRO A 584 22.54 19.58 -22.19
C PRO A 584 22.81 18.83 -20.87
N GLU A 585 22.62 19.46 -19.70
CA GLU A 585 22.77 18.84 -18.38
C GLU A 585 21.42 18.52 -17.72
N GLY A 586 20.31 18.80 -18.41
CA GLY A 586 18.99 18.78 -17.83
C GLY A 586 18.76 19.94 -16.86
N HIS A 587 17.55 20.07 -16.33
CA HIS A 587 17.23 21.07 -15.30
C HIS A 587 16.07 20.62 -14.42
N TYR A 588 16.00 21.18 -13.22
CA TYR A 588 14.84 21.03 -12.36
C TYR A 588 13.66 21.84 -12.89
N ASN A 589 12.45 21.28 -12.77
CA ASN A 589 11.22 21.87 -13.27
C ASN A 589 10.16 21.89 -12.16
N PRO A 590 9.22 22.84 -12.12
CA PRO A 590 8.15 22.82 -11.15
C PRO A 590 7.25 21.59 -11.31
N ILE A 591 6.58 21.20 -10.24
CA ILE A 591 5.48 20.24 -10.23
C ILE A 591 4.20 21.02 -9.98
N SER A 592 3.45 21.32 -11.04
CA SER A 592 2.23 22.10 -10.95
C SER A 592 1.04 21.28 -10.44
N LEU A 593 0.18 21.93 -9.66
CA LEU A 593 -1.12 21.42 -9.20
C LEU A 593 -2.29 22.15 -9.87
N GLN A 594 -2.03 22.93 -10.91
CA GLN A 594 -3.04 23.56 -11.78
C GLN A 594 -2.96 23.01 -13.20
N TRP A 595 -4.06 23.11 -13.96
CA TRP A 595 -4.11 22.60 -15.32
C TRP A 595 -3.38 23.51 -16.31
N GLY A 596 -3.61 24.83 -16.20
CA GLY A 596 -3.06 25.82 -17.09
C GLY A 596 -1.57 26.12 -16.84
N PRO A 597 -1.01 27.05 -17.63
CA PRO A 597 0.39 27.46 -17.50
C PRO A 597 0.70 27.96 -16.10
N TYR A 598 1.85 27.55 -15.59
CA TYR A 598 2.39 27.99 -14.32
C TYR A 598 3.86 28.42 -14.48
N SER A 599 4.21 29.61 -13.98
CA SER A 599 5.58 30.09 -13.88
C SER A 599 6.01 30.13 -12.42
N ALA A 600 7.05 29.38 -12.08
CA ALA A 600 7.54 29.23 -10.70
C ALA A 600 8.35 30.44 -10.20
N SER A 601 7.80 31.65 -10.36
CA SER A 601 8.48 32.90 -10.02
C SER A 601 8.71 33.10 -8.51
N THR A 602 7.88 32.47 -7.67
CA THR A 602 7.94 32.53 -6.20
C THR A 602 8.62 31.32 -5.56
N ALA A 603 9.05 30.32 -6.34
CA ALA A 603 9.80 29.18 -5.84
C ALA A 603 11.11 29.62 -5.17
N ARG A 604 11.64 28.80 -4.28
CA ARG A 604 12.92 29.03 -3.59
C ARG A 604 14.04 29.26 -4.59
N GLU A 605 14.85 30.27 -4.33
CA GLU A 605 16.04 30.58 -5.15
C GLU A 605 17.14 29.51 -4.94
N HIS A 606 17.28 29.04 -3.72
CA HIS A 606 18.22 27.98 -3.34
C HIS A 606 17.50 26.80 -2.75
N SER A 607 17.85 25.60 -3.23
CA SER A 607 17.35 24.34 -2.67
C SER A 607 17.97 24.10 -1.28
N ILE A 608 17.22 23.40 -0.43
CA ILE A 608 17.64 23.13 0.96
C ILE A 608 18.80 22.14 0.98
N ALA A 609 18.72 21.07 0.19
CA ALA A 609 19.76 20.06 0.12
C ALA A 609 20.88 20.38 -0.89
N GLY A 610 20.80 21.51 -1.60
CA GLY A 610 21.82 21.91 -2.57
C GLY A 610 23.16 22.16 -1.89
N GLY A 611 24.24 21.62 -2.49
CA GLY A 611 25.60 21.75 -1.94
C GLY A 611 26.00 20.69 -0.90
N ASP A 612 25.14 19.71 -0.60
CA ASP A 612 25.55 18.51 0.15
C ASP A 612 26.72 17.83 -0.59
N PRO A 613 27.79 17.37 0.11
CA PRO A 613 28.94 16.74 -0.54
C PRO A 613 28.63 15.50 -1.37
N LYS A 614 27.48 14.85 -1.12
CA LYS A 614 26.99 13.69 -1.88
C LYS A 614 25.98 14.07 -2.96
N GLU A 615 25.79 15.37 -3.20
CA GLU A 615 24.90 15.92 -4.20
C GLU A 615 25.68 16.21 -5.49
N SER A 616 25.15 15.78 -6.63
CA SER A 616 25.69 16.07 -7.95
C SER A 616 25.31 17.46 -8.48
N SER A 617 24.28 18.07 -7.90
CA SER A 617 23.74 19.38 -8.29
C SER A 617 24.00 20.42 -7.20
N ALA A 618 24.59 21.54 -7.56
CA ALA A 618 24.83 22.64 -6.61
C ALA A 618 23.52 23.30 -6.15
N ASN A 619 22.48 23.25 -6.97
CA ASN A 619 21.17 23.82 -6.69
C ASN A 619 20.07 23.05 -7.44
N ARG A 620 19.03 22.66 -6.71
CA ARG A 620 17.84 21.97 -7.24
C ARG A 620 16.65 22.90 -7.47
N SER A 621 16.89 24.22 -7.42
CA SER A 621 15.85 25.21 -7.66
C SER A 621 15.33 25.13 -9.10
N TYR A 622 14.02 25.32 -9.21
CA TYR A 622 13.32 25.45 -10.48
C TYR A 622 12.69 26.85 -10.65
N ARG A 623 13.15 27.82 -9.86
CA ARG A 623 12.64 29.18 -9.90
C ARG A 623 12.78 29.79 -11.29
N GLY A 624 11.67 30.33 -11.81
CA GLY A 624 11.60 30.98 -13.12
C GLY A 624 11.37 30.04 -14.29
N PHE A 625 11.33 28.72 -14.06
CA PHE A 625 10.88 27.76 -15.08
C PHE A 625 9.36 27.71 -15.14
N GLU A 626 8.88 27.29 -16.30
CA GLU A 626 7.45 27.20 -16.60
C GLU A 626 7.02 25.76 -16.82
N GLU A 627 5.76 25.48 -16.50
CA GLU A 627 5.12 24.19 -16.73
C GLU A 627 3.67 24.39 -17.17
N ILE A 628 3.15 23.43 -17.92
CA ILE A 628 1.74 23.22 -18.17
C ILE A 628 1.43 21.74 -17.96
N SER A 629 0.36 21.45 -17.23
CA SER A 629 -0.04 20.05 -17.01
C SER A 629 -0.40 19.36 -18.33
N SER A 630 0.02 18.10 -18.48
CA SER A 630 -0.20 17.36 -19.73
C SER A 630 -1.68 17.23 -20.08
N ASN A 631 -2.59 17.26 -19.09
CA ASN A 631 -4.05 17.25 -19.26
C ASN A 631 -4.68 18.64 -19.08
N ALA A 632 -4.03 19.71 -19.48
CA ALA A 632 -4.57 21.07 -19.41
C ALA A 632 -5.92 21.22 -20.15
N THR A 633 -6.16 20.41 -21.16
CA THR A 633 -7.42 20.32 -21.90
C THR A 633 -8.62 19.97 -21.00
N ASP A 634 -8.42 19.33 -19.86
CA ASP A 634 -9.50 18.99 -18.93
C ASP A 634 -10.22 20.23 -18.37
N ALA A 635 -9.47 21.24 -17.93
CA ALA A 635 -10.05 22.49 -17.43
C ALA A 635 -10.76 23.28 -18.56
N ILE A 636 -10.20 23.23 -19.79
CA ILE A 636 -10.82 23.83 -20.97
C ILE A 636 -12.15 23.15 -21.27
N LEU A 637 -12.19 21.79 -21.20
CA LEU A 637 -13.39 20.99 -21.42
C LEU A 637 -14.51 21.37 -20.44
N VAL A 638 -14.20 21.56 -19.17
CA VAL A 638 -15.18 22.02 -18.15
C VAL A 638 -15.75 23.38 -18.53
N LYS A 639 -14.89 24.35 -18.81
CA LYS A 639 -15.30 25.70 -19.18
C LYS A 639 -16.16 25.74 -20.45
N ASP A 640 -15.69 25.09 -21.51
CA ASP A 640 -16.40 25.09 -22.82
C ASP A 640 -17.74 24.38 -22.72
N THR A 641 -17.83 23.30 -21.93
CA THR A 641 -19.11 22.63 -21.67
C THR A 641 -20.08 23.56 -20.94
N LYS A 642 -19.62 24.27 -19.88
CA LYS A 642 -20.51 25.22 -19.18
C LYS A 642 -20.97 26.34 -20.09
N LEU A 643 -20.11 26.90 -20.94
CA LEU A 643 -20.49 27.92 -21.92
C LEU A 643 -21.51 27.38 -22.93
N ALA A 644 -21.38 26.14 -23.39
CA ALA A 644 -22.33 25.50 -24.30
C ALA A 644 -23.66 25.15 -23.64
N MET A 645 -23.65 24.79 -22.35
CA MET A 645 -24.85 24.48 -21.56
C MET A 645 -25.64 25.74 -21.13
N GLY A 646 -24.95 26.90 -21.04
CA GLY A 646 -25.58 28.16 -20.56
C GLY A 646 -26.03 28.03 -19.10
N ASP A 647 -27.34 28.30 -18.84
CA ASP A 647 -27.92 28.25 -17.50
C ASP A 647 -28.21 26.82 -16.99
N LYS A 648 -28.02 25.81 -17.84
CA LYS A 648 -28.22 24.40 -17.44
C LYS A 648 -27.12 23.91 -16.54
N PRO A 649 -27.44 23.02 -15.59
CA PRO A 649 -26.43 22.50 -14.63
C PRO A 649 -25.29 21.74 -15.31
N VAL A 650 -24.08 21.98 -14.82
CA VAL A 650 -22.87 21.21 -15.16
C VAL A 650 -22.30 20.60 -13.88
N ILE A 651 -22.30 19.28 -13.82
CA ILE A 651 -21.74 18.49 -12.73
C ILE A 651 -20.32 18.11 -13.14
N VAL A 652 -19.32 18.57 -12.38
CA VAL A 652 -17.92 18.25 -12.62
C VAL A 652 -17.49 17.17 -11.64
N THR A 653 -16.83 16.13 -12.14
CA THR A 653 -16.28 15.05 -11.33
C THR A 653 -14.79 14.94 -11.57
N VAL A 654 -14.01 14.93 -10.48
CA VAL A 654 -12.55 14.92 -10.53
C VAL A 654 -12.01 13.65 -9.90
N ALA A 655 -11.47 12.75 -10.72
CA ALA A 655 -10.66 11.65 -10.25
C ALA A 655 -9.29 12.20 -9.82
N THR A 656 -8.98 12.18 -8.53
CA THR A 656 -7.77 12.81 -8.00
C THR A 656 -6.76 11.79 -7.47
N GLU A 657 -5.48 12.07 -7.70
CA GLU A 657 -4.35 11.33 -7.12
C GLU A 657 -3.57 12.15 -6.09
N ARG A 658 -3.87 13.45 -5.98
CA ARG A 658 -3.24 14.42 -5.06
C ARG A 658 -4.05 15.71 -5.03
N PRO A 659 -3.79 16.62 -4.07
CA PRO A 659 -4.40 17.96 -4.06
C PRO A 659 -4.20 18.70 -5.38
N PHE A 660 -5.12 19.60 -5.69
CA PHE A 660 -5.07 20.42 -6.91
C PHE A 660 -5.64 21.83 -6.64
N VAL A 661 -5.34 22.79 -7.52
CA VAL A 661 -5.88 24.14 -7.48
C VAL A 661 -7.26 24.18 -8.14
N PRO A 662 -8.38 24.34 -7.40
CA PRO A 662 -9.72 24.31 -7.98
C PRO A 662 -10.10 25.51 -8.83
N ALA A 663 -9.36 26.60 -8.75
CA ALA A 663 -9.71 27.92 -9.33
C ALA A 663 -10.03 27.89 -10.83
N GLU A 664 -9.48 26.94 -11.59
CA GLU A 664 -9.68 26.87 -13.04
C GLU A 664 -10.99 26.16 -13.44
N ILE A 665 -11.57 25.35 -12.55
CA ILE A 665 -12.76 24.55 -12.84
C ILE A 665 -13.98 24.91 -11.98
N GLU A 666 -13.78 25.30 -10.71
CA GLU A 666 -14.84 25.55 -9.75
C GLU A 666 -15.86 26.61 -10.24
N PRO A 667 -15.44 27.76 -10.85
CA PRO A 667 -16.38 28.77 -11.33
C PRO A 667 -17.31 28.30 -12.46
N TRP A 668 -16.95 27.20 -13.12
CA TRP A 668 -17.69 26.62 -14.25
C TRP A 668 -18.53 25.40 -13.85
N ALA A 669 -18.45 24.97 -12.59
CA ALA A 669 -19.19 23.84 -12.05
C ALA A 669 -20.40 24.32 -11.23
N ASP A 670 -21.58 23.76 -11.44
CA ASP A 670 -22.74 23.93 -10.55
C ASP A 670 -22.70 22.91 -9.41
N ALA A 671 -22.14 21.73 -9.67
CA ALA A 671 -21.77 20.77 -8.62
C ALA A 671 -20.34 20.23 -8.88
N LEU A 672 -19.59 20.00 -7.81
CA LEU A 672 -18.22 19.50 -7.87
C LEU A 672 -18.06 18.30 -6.94
N LEU A 673 -17.71 17.15 -7.50
CA LEU A 673 -17.40 15.91 -6.79
C LEU A 673 -15.93 15.54 -6.98
N VAL A 674 -15.27 15.12 -5.90
CA VAL A 674 -13.86 14.67 -5.91
C VAL A 674 -13.76 13.28 -5.30
N PHE A 675 -12.95 12.42 -5.90
CA PHE A 675 -12.81 11.03 -5.43
C PHE A 675 -11.44 10.43 -5.80
N CYS A 676 -11.04 9.39 -5.07
CA CYS A 676 -9.81 8.64 -5.33
C CYS A 676 -10.10 7.13 -5.40
N GLY A 677 -10.17 6.60 -6.63
CA GLY A 677 -10.41 5.18 -6.88
C GLY A 677 -11.82 4.74 -6.51
N VAL A 678 -12.83 5.16 -7.29
CA VAL A 678 -14.20 4.64 -7.22
C VAL A 678 -14.68 4.26 -8.63
N SER A 679 -15.64 3.36 -8.69
CA SER A 679 -16.31 3.00 -9.95
C SER A 679 -17.27 4.09 -10.40
N ASN A 680 -17.52 4.15 -11.71
CA ASN A 680 -18.51 5.06 -12.27
C ASN A 680 -19.93 4.81 -11.75
N ASN A 681 -20.26 3.56 -11.38
CA ASN A 681 -21.53 3.23 -10.74
C ASN A 681 -21.69 3.97 -9.41
N ALA A 682 -20.68 3.93 -8.53
CA ALA A 682 -20.75 4.63 -7.25
C ALA A 682 -20.90 6.15 -7.44
N LEU A 683 -20.21 6.71 -8.44
CA LEU A 683 -20.34 8.12 -8.79
C LEU A 683 -21.76 8.46 -9.26
N LEU A 684 -22.35 7.66 -10.15
CA LEU A 684 -23.71 7.86 -10.65
C LEU A 684 -24.79 7.63 -9.58
N ASP A 685 -24.54 6.71 -8.61
CA ASP A 685 -25.44 6.53 -7.47
C ASP A 685 -25.48 7.77 -6.55
N ILE A 686 -24.35 8.47 -6.38
CA ILE A 686 -24.34 9.79 -5.72
C ILE A 686 -25.07 10.83 -6.58
N ILE A 687 -24.74 10.95 -7.86
CA ILE A 687 -25.33 11.95 -8.75
C ILE A 687 -26.86 11.78 -8.84
N SER A 688 -27.35 10.54 -8.91
CA SER A 688 -28.79 10.24 -8.99
C SER A 688 -29.53 10.31 -7.66
N GLY A 689 -28.80 10.42 -6.54
CA GLY A 689 -29.39 10.46 -5.19
C GLY A 689 -29.78 9.09 -4.64
N VAL A 690 -29.31 7.99 -5.23
CA VAL A 690 -29.41 6.63 -4.67
C VAL A 690 -28.63 6.56 -3.36
N ALA A 691 -27.49 7.25 -3.28
CA ALA A 691 -26.70 7.41 -2.08
C ALA A 691 -26.44 8.89 -1.77
N GLU A 692 -26.25 9.21 -0.48
CA GLU A 692 -25.91 10.56 -0.02
C GLU A 692 -24.38 10.74 0.03
N PRO A 693 -23.82 11.89 -0.39
CA PRO A 693 -22.40 12.20 -0.18
C PRO A 693 -22.03 12.14 1.29
N TYR A 694 -20.92 11.47 1.59
CA TYR A 694 -20.47 11.21 2.97
C TYR A 694 -19.02 11.62 3.19
N GLY A 695 -18.21 11.67 2.13
CA GLY A 695 -16.78 11.90 2.15
C GLY A 695 -16.39 13.28 2.64
N LEU A 696 -15.19 13.38 3.20
CA LEU A 696 -14.53 14.60 3.67
C LEU A 696 -13.15 14.70 3.03
N LEU A 697 -12.65 15.91 2.77
CA LEU A 697 -11.30 16.11 2.23
C LEU A 697 -10.25 15.60 3.23
N PRO A 698 -9.40 14.63 2.85
CA PRO A 698 -8.30 14.17 3.68
C PRO A 698 -7.07 15.08 3.62
N CYS A 699 -7.16 16.19 2.89
CA CYS A 699 -6.09 17.18 2.69
C CYS A 699 -6.69 18.53 2.29
N GLN A 700 -5.88 19.58 2.43
CA GLN A 700 -6.21 20.92 1.93
C GLN A 700 -6.17 20.96 0.40
N LEU A 701 -7.10 21.70 -0.23
CA LEU A 701 -6.97 22.10 -1.63
C LEU A 701 -6.46 23.55 -1.71
N PRO A 702 -5.29 23.78 -2.33
CA PRO A 702 -4.63 25.08 -2.29
C PRO A 702 -5.37 26.15 -3.10
N ALA A 703 -5.31 27.38 -2.64
CA ALA A 703 -5.89 28.54 -3.34
C ALA A 703 -5.24 28.79 -4.71
N ASN A 704 -3.93 28.56 -4.80
CA ASN A 704 -3.10 28.77 -6.00
C ASN A 704 -1.73 28.12 -5.81
N MET A 705 -0.88 28.17 -6.83
CA MET A 705 0.49 27.65 -6.75
C MET A 705 1.42 28.49 -5.85
N GLU A 706 1.12 29.76 -5.58
CA GLU A 706 1.94 30.59 -4.69
C GLU A 706 1.91 30.09 -3.26
N THR A 707 0.73 29.66 -2.75
CA THR A 707 0.66 29.06 -1.43
C THR A 707 1.34 27.69 -1.38
N VAL A 708 1.33 26.92 -2.48
CA VAL A 708 2.07 25.65 -2.59
C VAL A 708 3.58 25.87 -2.52
N GLU A 709 4.11 26.93 -3.14
CA GLU A 709 5.54 27.27 -3.06
C GLU A 709 5.94 27.85 -1.69
N ALA A 710 5.00 28.47 -0.99
CA ALA A 710 5.25 29.07 0.33
C ALA A 710 5.20 28.06 1.48
N GLN A 711 4.59 26.90 1.27
CA GLN A 711 4.48 25.85 2.29
C GLN A 711 5.84 25.22 2.66
N CYS A 712 5.92 24.64 3.84
CA CYS A 712 7.04 23.80 4.26
C CYS A 712 6.74 22.34 3.98
N GLU A 713 7.62 21.63 3.27
CA GLU A 713 7.40 20.23 2.86
C GLU A 713 7.08 19.28 4.01
N ASP A 714 7.47 19.61 5.24
CA ASP A 714 7.28 18.79 6.44
C ASP A 714 6.13 19.26 7.34
N VAL A 715 5.45 20.37 7.00
CA VAL A 715 4.37 20.93 7.81
C VAL A 715 3.01 20.63 7.17
N PRO A 716 2.14 19.85 7.84
CA PRO A 716 0.80 19.61 7.34
C PRO A 716 -0.09 20.85 7.50
N ARG A 717 -1.03 21.04 6.61
CA ARG A 717 -2.12 22.02 6.72
C ARG A 717 -1.64 23.48 6.87
N ASP A 718 -0.53 23.83 6.23
CA ASP A 718 0.05 25.18 6.27
C ASP A 718 -0.21 26.03 4.99
N MET A 719 -1.02 25.49 4.07
CA MET A 719 -1.39 26.24 2.87
C MET A 719 -2.63 27.13 3.09
N GLN A 720 -2.71 28.21 2.31
CA GLN A 720 -3.98 28.91 2.15
C GLN A 720 -4.91 28.08 1.28
N CYS A 721 -6.05 27.68 1.84
CA CYS A 721 -7.05 26.91 1.14
C CYS A 721 -7.82 27.72 0.11
N TYR A 722 -8.27 27.05 -0.96
CA TYR A 722 -9.21 27.63 -1.92
C TYR A 722 -10.54 27.97 -1.24
N LYS A 723 -11.09 29.13 -1.60
CA LYS A 723 -12.43 29.55 -1.19
C LYS A 723 -13.32 29.64 -2.43
N ASP A 724 -14.39 28.88 -2.42
CA ASP A 724 -15.32 28.80 -3.56
C ASP A 724 -16.22 30.02 -3.70
N SER A 725 -16.99 30.08 -4.80
CA SER A 725 -17.94 31.14 -5.10
C SER A 725 -19.11 31.23 -4.11
N GLU A 726 -19.37 30.20 -3.32
CA GLU A 726 -20.42 30.16 -2.29
C GLU A 726 -19.88 30.51 -0.88
N GLY A 727 -18.56 30.71 -0.76
CA GLY A 727 -17.90 31.09 0.48
C GLY A 727 -17.38 29.93 1.32
N ASN A 728 -17.46 28.67 0.83
CA ASN A 728 -16.88 27.54 1.49
C ASN A 728 -15.37 27.51 1.29
N THR A 729 -14.65 27.05 2.31
CA THR A 729 -13.19 26.87 2.26
C THR A 729 -12.89 25.38 2.14
N TYR A 730 -12.13 25.00 1.10
CA TYR A 730 -11.77 23.59 0.84
C TYR A 730 -10.59 23.15 1.69
N ASP A 731 -10.82 23.18 3.00
CA ASP A 731 -9.87 22.80 4.02
C ASP A 731 -9.97 21.31 4.37
N PHE A 732 -8.99 20.77 5.08
CA PHE A 732 -9.04 19.43 5.67
C PHE A 732 -10.35 19.20 6.45
N ALA A 733 -10.94 18.02 6.29
CA ALA A 733 -12.21 17.62 6.84
C ALA A 733 -13.42 18.45 6.36
N PHE A 734 -13.33 19.09 5.18
CA PHE A 734 -14.46 19.72 4.51
C PHE A 734 -15.19 18.73 3.58
N GLY A 735 -16.51 18.82 3.53
CA GLY A 735 -17.38 18.11 2.60
C GLY A 735 -18.82 18.53 2.78
N LEU A 736 -19.63 18.31 1.75
CA LEU A 736 -21.06 18.59 1.74
C LEU A 736 -21.87 17.29 1.64
N ASN A 737 -23.06 17.31 2.24
CA ASN A 737 -24.13 16.35 1.97
C ASN A 737 -25.39 17.08 1.51
N TRP A 738 -26.53 16.40 1.38
CA TRP A 738 -27.78 17.03 0.93
C TRP A 738 -28.31 18.12 1.89
N LYS A 739 -27.80 18.21 3.10
CA LYS A 739 -28.17 19.21 4.11
C LYS A 739 -27.21 20.40 4.19
N GLY A 740 -26.12 20.38 3.44
CA GLY A 740 -25.05 21.37 3.46
C GLY A 740 -23.76 20.84 4.05
N VAL A 741 -22.97 21.71 4.70
CA VAL A 741 -21.64 21.34 5.24
C VAL A 741 -21.76 20.26 6.31
N ILE A 742 -21.01 19.17 6.12
CA ILE A 742 -20.92 18.08 7.08
C ILE A 742 -20.20 18.58 8.34
N ASN A 743 -20.86 18.44 9.49
CA ASN A 743 -20.31 18.80 10.79
C ASN A 743 -20.73 17.75 11.85
N ASP A 744 -20.26 16.55 11.67
CA ASP A 744 -20.55 15.39 12.52
C ASP A 744 -19.39 15.07 13.50
N SER A 745 -19.44 13.90 14.12
CA SER A 745 -18.42 13.44 15.09
C SER A 745 -17.04 13.26 14.44
N ARG A 746 -16.97 12.93 13.15
CA ARG A 746 -15.72 12.75 12.40
C ARG A 746 -14.98 14.08 12.25
N VAL A 747 -15.68 15.13 11.83
CA VAL A 747 -15.14 16.49 11.74
C VAL A 747 -14.65 16.98 13.11
N LYS A 748 -15.44 16.75 14.18
CA LYS A 748 -15.07 17.19 15.53
C LYS A 748 -13.86 16.46 16.12
N LEU A 749 -13.58 15.24 15.63
CA LEU A 749 -12.46 14.44 16.13
C LEU A 749 -11.12 14.93 15.55
N TYR A 750 -11.10 15.38 14.29
CA TYR A 750 -9.85 15.65 13.56
C TYR A 750 -9.63 17.13 13.22
N ARG A 751 -10.62 17.99 13.31
CA ARG A 751 -10.55 19.43 12.96
C ARG A 751 -10.20 20.40 14.14
#